data_d09942b48b09ab185da1cde644993194
#
_entry.id   d09942b48b09ab185da1cde644993194
#
_cell.length_a   1.000
_cell.length_b   1.000
_cell.length_c   1.000
_cell.angle_alpha   90.00
_cell.angle_beta   90.00
_cell.angle_gamma   90.00
#
_symmetry.space_group_name_H-M   'P 1'
#
loop_
_entity.id
_entity.type
_entity.pdbx_description
1 polymer ?
#
loop_
_entity_poly.entity_id
_entity_poly.type
_entity_poly.pdbx_seq_one_letter_code
_entity_poly.pdbx_strand_id
1 'polypeptide(L)'
;MDIDKNKRFGLTDEQVKQSREQYGRNVLTPPHRTSLWKLYLDKYRDPIIQILLVAAFVSLILAFIEHNFMETIGIFVAVFLATTVGFYFERDAAKKFNVLTALSEEQPVKVRRGGKVMQIPRHDIVVGDVVLIEVGDEVPADGELLVSTDLQINESTLTGEPITEKNTEGGGDGAYPRNVILRSTMVMNGRGEFVVTAVGDATEIGKVAQKSTEQTSVKTPLYVQLDKLASMISKVGSVVSVAAFVIFLVHDILTNPAWGGKDYFYMAEIVLDYFMMAVTLIVMAVPEGLPMAITLSLALNMRRMLKSNNLVRKLHACETMGAVTVICTDKTGTLTQNQMQVDELLPKDDNQHLLDVAIAINSTAELDEDKAIGNPTESALLLWLKSQDKDYRELRHQAKVLKQQPFSTEKKYMATIAEVDGEKYLLVKGAPEIVLDLCEMEERYRNQALRELDEWQHKAMRTLAFAYRRIDRGEAASEKSVPTIGQLLSAKDFTLQALVAITDPIRKDVPAAVKECRHAGIEVKVVTGDTAATAMEIGKQIGVFEDEAENIGADGDMTSLDQQMITGEQWEALSDEEAYKRAKDIRVMSRARPTDKQRLVAMLQKHGEVVAVTGDGTNDAPALHYAHVGLSLGSGTSVAKEASDMTLLDDSFKSIANAVMWGRSLYRNLQRFLFFQLVVNVTALLLVLGGSIIGTEMPLTVTQILWVNLIMDTFAALALASLPPSHEVMNDKPRKATDFIINKGMAFGILFCGIAFFIVMFAMLIYCERRGKGGVDVHELTVFFTTFVMIQFWNLFNAKSLGSNRTAFRHFLKDKGMILVLALVLVGQWLIVTFGGEMFRTVPLSLTEWLVIIGATSIVLWVGEIWRAFKRLLVKRKN
;
A
#
# COMPACT_ATOMS: atom_id res chain seq x y z
N MET A 1 13.85 9.24 44.42
CA MET A 1 14.66 9.59 43.26
C MET A 1 14.46 11.08 43.05
N ASP A 2 15.51 11.86 42.97
CA ASP A 2 15.42 13.34 43.02
C ASP A 2 14.92 13.89 41.66
N ILE A 3 13.61 14.10 41.59
CA ILE A 3 12.88 14.46 40.38
C ILE A 3 13.41 15.79 39.77
N ASP A 4 13.91 16.70 40.60
CA ASP A 4 14.36 18.04 40.15
C ASP A 4 15.69 18.06 39.41
N LYS A 5 16.63 17.17 39.69
CA LYS A 5 17.90 17.08 38.95
C LYS A 5 17.73 16.42 37.59
N ASN A 6 16.83 15.47 37.45
CA ASN A 6 16.54 14.78 36.19
C ASN A 6 15.73 15.65 35.20
N LYS A 7 14.97 16.62 35.68
CA LYS A 7 14.19 17.56 34.86
C LYS A 7 15.03 18.40 33.88
N ARG A 8 16.30 18.66 34.18
CA ARG A 8 17.20 19.50 33.31
C ARG A 8 18.16 18.68 32.45
N PHE A 9 18.60 17.51 32.92
CA PHE A 9 19.66 16.73 32.26
C PHE A 9 19.16 15.44 31.60
N GLY A 10 17.95 14.98 31.92
CA GLY A 10 17.46 13.67 31.52
C GLY A 10 18.19 12.51 32.20
N LEU A 11 17.78 11.26 31.87
CA LEU A 11 18.35 10.05 32.51
C LEU A 11 19.77 9.76 32.02
N THR A 12 20.57 9.16 32.89
CA THR A 12 21.86 8.54 32.51
C THR A 12 21.63 7.13 31.96
N ASP A 13 22.61 6.55 31.25
CA ASP A 13 22.51 5.20 30.68
C ASP A 13 22.25 4.12 31.73
N GLU A 14 22.79 4.29 32.94
CA GLU A 14 22.53 3.37 34.06
C GLU A 14 21.10 3.48 34.58
N GLN A 15 20.58 4.70 34.70
CA GLN A 15 19.19 4.94 35.08
C GLN A 15 18.20 4.43 34.01
N VAL A 16 18.53 4.54 32.72
CA VAL A 16 17.72 3.96 31.62
C VAL A 16 17.63 2.44 31.75
N LYS A 17 18.74 1.76 32.05
CA LYS A 17 18.74 0.29 32.29
C LYS A 17 17.87 -0.09 33.48
N GLN A 18 18.02 0.64 34.59
CA GLN A 18 17.28 0.41 35.84
C GLN A 18 15.76 0.63 35.61
N SER A 19 15.39 1.71 34.94
CA SER A 19 13.98 2.00 34.60
C SER A 19 13.39 0.94 33.63
N ARG A 20 14.19 0.46 32.69
CA ARG A 20 13.75 -0.61 31.76
C ARG A 20 13.53 -1.94 32.47
N GLU A 21 14.35 -2.28 33.46
CA GLU A 21 14.18 -3.49 34.26
C GLU A 21 12.94 -3.40 35.19
N GLN A 22 12.66 -2.21 35.72
CA GLN A 22 11.55 -1.98 36.65
C GLN A 22 10.19 -1.83 35.96
N TYR A 23 10.12 -1.09 34.84
CA TYR A 23 8.86 -0.69 34.20
C TYR A 23 8.65 -1.34 32.81
N GLY A 24 9.65 -2.06 32.30
CA GLY A 24 9.57 -2.71 30.98
C GLY A 24 9.88 -1.77 29.81
N ARG A 25 9.53 -2.24 28.61
CA ARG A 25 9.67 -1.49 27.35
C ARG A 25 8.37 -0.80 26.99
N ASN A 26 8.45 0.27 26.20
CA ASN A 26 7.28 1.00 25.70
C ASN A 26 6.62 0.27 24.52
N VAL A 27 6.17 -0.97 24.74
CA VAL A 27 5.49 -1.83 23.77
C VAL A 27 4.14 -2.23 24.32
N LEU A 28 3.08 -2.08 23.51
CA LEU A 28 1.76 -2.61 23.87
C LEU A 28 1.76 -4.12 23.64
N THR A 29 1.30 -4.88 24.63
CA THR A 29 1.14 -6.32 24.49
C THR A 29 -0.02 -6.57 23.51
N PRO A 30 0.19 -7.32 22.42
CA PRO A 30 -0.90 -7.64 21.51
C PRO A 30 -2.03 -8.33 22.29
N PRO A 31 -3.31 -8.07 21.99
CA PRO A 31 -4.42 -8.73 22.64
C PRO A 31 -4.23 -10.24 22.57
N HIS A 32 -4.66 -10.95 23.62
CA HIS A 32 -4.43 -12.37 23.89
C HIS A 32 -4.44 -13.19 22.59
N ARG A 33 -3.30 -13.76 22.24
CA ARG A 33 -3.20 -14.69 21.11
C ARG A 33 -4.10 -15.87 21.42
N THR A 34 -5.14 -16.07 20.65
CA THR A 34 -5.94 -17.29 20.70
C THR A 34 -4.99 -18.49 20.62
N SER A 35 -5.16 -19.46 21.50
CA SER A 35 -4.33 -20.68 21.52
C SER A 35 -4.29 -21.29 20.10
N LEU A 36 -3.10 -21.70 19.65
CA LEU A 36 -2.92 -22.34 18.34
C LEU A 36 -3.84 -23.55 18.16
N TRP A 37 -4.10 -24.28 19.23
CA TRP A 37 -5.05 -25.40 19.26
C TRP A 37 -6.49 -24.93 19.01
N LYS A 38 -6.90 -23.81 19.60
CA LYS A 38 -8.23 -23.25 19.38
C LYS A 38 -8.39 -22.82 17.91
N LEU A 39 -7.39 -22.12 17.33
CA LEU A 39 -7.38 -21.74 15.93
C LEU A 39 -7.43 -22.95 14.99
N TYR A 40 -6.72 -24.02 15.32
CA TYR A 40 -6.76 -25.27 14.55
C TYR A 40 -8.13 -25.95 14.65
N LEU A 41 -8.71 -26.04 15.85
CA LEU A 41 -10.03 -26.63 16.06
C LEU A 41 -11.15 -25.78 15.44
N ASP A 42 -11.01 -24.48 15.38
CA ASP A 42 -11.99 -23.61 14.72
C ASP A 42 -12.10 -23.90 13.21
N LYS A 43 -11.06 -24.50 12.56
CA LYS A 43 -11.15 -24.99 11.19
C LYS A 43 -12.21 -26.08 10.98
N TYR A 44 -12.44 -26.90 11.99
CA TYR A 44 -13.49 -27.93 11.94
C TYR A 44 -14.91 -27.37 12.05
N ARG A 45 -15.07 -26.06 12.28
CA ARG A 45 -16.35 -25.34 12.23
C ARG A 45 -16.69 -24.83 10.81
N ASP A 46 -15.78 -24.98 9.88
CA ASP A 46 -16.04 -24.68 8.47
C ASP A 46 -17.19 -25.59 7.98
N PRO A 47 -18.24 -25.00 7.37
CA PRO A 47 -19.40 -25.79 6.90
C PRO A 47 -19.03 -26.93 5.93
N ILE A 48 -17.98 -26.75 5.14
CA ILE A 48 -17.52 -27.74 4.17
C ILE A 48 -16.85 -28.91 4.88
N ILE A 49 -15.98 -28.61 5.84
CA ILE A 49 -15.34 -29.65 6.65
C ILE A 49 -16.40 -30.41 7.46
N GLN A 50 -17.44 -29.74 7.92
CA GLN A 50 -18.56 -30.40 8.60
C GLN A 50 -19.30 -31.35 7.65
N ILE A 51 -19.56 -30.94 6.40
CA ILE A 51 -20.14 -31.82 5.38
C ILE A 51 -19.27 -33.03 5.11
N LEU A 52 -17.93 -32.84 4.98
CA LEU A 52 -16.99 -33.93 4.80
C LEU A 52 -16.92 -34.88 6.01
N LEU A 53 -17.06 -34.36 7.23
CA LEU A 53 -17.13 -35.19 8.44
C LEU A 53 -18.43 -36.00 8.48
N VAL A 54 -19.56 -35.42 8.04
CA VAL A 54 -20.81 -36.18 7.87
C VAL A 54 -20.65 -37.27 6.81
N ALA A 55 -20.01 -36.94 5.67
CA ALA A 55 -19.71 -37.92 4.63
C ALA A 55 -18.80 -39.05 5.15
N ALA A 56 -17.75 -38.72 5.91
CA ALA A 56 -16.88 -39.70 6.54
C ALA A 56 -17.63 -40.62 7.50
N PHE A 57 -18.60 -40.05 8.25
CA PHE A 57 -19.44 -40.83 9.13
C PHE A 57 -20.38 -41.78 8.36
N VAL A 58 -21.00 -41.31 7.27
CA VAL A 58 -21.82 -42.13 6.38
C VAL A 58 -20.97 -43.20 5.69
N SER A 59 -19.80 -42.85 5.16
CA SER A 59 -18.83 -43.82 4.59
C SER A 59 -18.40 -44.85 5.63
N LEU A 60 -18.27 -44.46 6.90
CA LEU A 60 -17.98 -45.41 7.98
C LEU A 60 -19.11 -46.45 8.18
N ILE A 61 -20.37 -46.03 8.05
CA ILE A 61 -21.51 -46.94 8.13
C ILE A 61 -21.48 -47.92 6.93
N LEU A 62 -21.23 -47.42 5.73
CA LEU A 62 -21.07 -48.24 4.52
C LEU A 62 -19.89 -49.23 4.69
N ALA A 63 -18.77 -48.79 5.22
CA ALA A 63 -17.59 -49.60 5.45
C ALA A 63 -17.83 -50.79 6.39
N PHE A 64 -18.73 -50.65 7.38
CA PHE A 64 -19.18 -51.74 8.20
C PHE A 64 -20.08 -52.77 7.45
N ILE A 65 -20.83 -52.33 6.45
CA ILE A 65 -21.68 -53.14 5.60
C ILE A 65 -20.82 -53.90 4.57
N GLU A 66 -19.94 -53.18 3.89
CA GLU A 66 -19.08 -53.71 2.80
C GLU A 66 -17.78 -54.35 3.31
N HIS A 67 -17.45 -54.24 4.63
CA HIS A 67 -16.21 -54.67 5.22
C HIS A 67 -14.94 -54.04 4.61
N ASN A 68 -15.08 -52.85 3.98
CA ASN A 68 -13.99 -52.09 3.38
C ASN A 68 -13.84 -50.70 4.03
N PHE A 69 -12.82 -50.46 4.84
CA PHE A 69 -12.54 -49.25 5.59
C PHE A 69 -11.58 -48.29 4.89
N MET A 70 -11.03 -48.67 3.75
CA MET A 70 -9.95 -47.87 3.11
C MET A 70 -10.42 -46.54 2.57
N GLU A 71 -11.61 -46.45 2.02
CA GLU A 71 -12.19 -45.19 1.52
C GLU A 71 -12.49 -44.22 2.69
N THR A 72 -13.08 -44.72 3.75
CA THR A 72 -13.37 -43.94 4.96
C THR A 72 -12.08 -43.40 5.60
N ILE A 73 -11.02 -44.19 5.73
CA ILE A 73 -9.71 -43.79 6.21
C ILE A 73 -9.17 -42.70 5.27
N GLY A 74 -9.35 -42.84 3.97
CA GLY A 74 -8.94 -41.85 2.96
C GLY A 74 -9.61 -40.49 3.17
N ILE A 75 -10.92 -40.46 3.42
CA ILE A 75 -11.64 -39.22 3.68
C ILE A 75 -11.13 -38.56 4.97
N PHE A 76 -10.94 -39.30 6.07
CA PHE A 76 -10.38 -38.74 7.31
C PHE A 76 -8.97 -38.21 7.14
N VAL A 77 -8.08 -38.92 6.44
CA VAL A 77 -6.72 -38.48 6.16
C VAL A 77 -6.73 -37.22 5.29
N ALA A 78 -7.60 -37.16 4.27
CA ALA A 78 -7.72 -35.98 3.41
C ALA A 78 -8.22 -34.76 4.19
N VAL A 79 -9.25 -34.90 5.03
CA VAL A 79 -9.77 -33.82 5.90
C VAL A 79 -8.66 -33.35 6.86
N PHE A 80 -7.92 -34.28 7.47
CA PHE A 80 -6.81 -33.94 8.36
C PHE A 80 -5.68 -33.17 7.63
N LEU A 81 -5.28 -33.63 6.45
CA LEU A 81 -4.26 -32.96 5.64
C LEU A 81 -4.71 -31.56 5.22
N ALA A 82 -5.96 -31.43 4.79
CA ALA A 82 -6.57 -30.18 4.40
C ALA A 82 -6.55 -29.14 5.52
N THR A 83 -7.10 -29.51 6.65
CA THR A 83 -7.16 -28.63 7.82
C THR A 83 -5.75 -28.23 8.29
N THR A 84 -4.81 -29.18 8.27
CA THR A 84 -3.42 -28.94 8.68
C THR A 84 -2.68 -28.03 7.71
N VAL A 85 -2.77 -28.28 6.41
CA VAL A 85 -2.14 -27.47 5.37
C VAL A 85 -2.75 -26.05 5.35
N GLY A 86 -4.07 -25.94 5.37
CA GLY A 86 -4.78 -24.65 5.45
C GLY A 86 -4.38 -23.85 6.68
N PHE A 87 -4.34 -24.47 7.87
CA PHE A 87 -3.90 -23.82 9.10
C PHE A 87 -2.44 -23.35 9.03
N TYR A 88 -1.54 -24.16 8.48
CA TYR A 88 -0.14 -23.78 8.35
C TYR A 88 0.06 -22.54 7.48
N PHE A 89 -0.55 -22.50 6.30
CA PHE A 89 -0.45 -21.35 5.39
C PHE A 89 -1.08 -20.09 5.97
N GLU A 90 -2.25 -20.20 6.60
CA GLU A 90 -2.90 -19.05 7.22
C GLU A 90 -2.09 -18.48 8.40
N ARG A 91 -1.52 -19.37 9.21
CA ARG A 91 -0.60 -18.98 10.29
C ARG A 91 0.67 -18.30 9.75
N ASP A 92 1.28 -18.84 8.69
CA ASP A 92 2.48 -18.25 8.09
C ASP A 92 2.19 -16.88 7.48
N ALA A 93 1.04 -16.73 6.80
CA ALA A 93 0.57 -15.46 6.27
C ALA A 93 0.32 -14.42 7.38
N ALA A 94 -0.38 -14.80 8.46
CA ALA A 94 -0.63 -13.94 9.61
C ALA A 94 0.67 -13.53 10.34
N LYS A 95 1.62 -14.47 10.48
CA LYS A 95 2.95 -14.17 11.05
C LYS A 95 3.72 -13.14 10.21
N LYS A 96 3.71 -13.30 8.89
CA LYS A 96 4.37 -12.36 7.97
C LYS A 96 3.72 -10.97 8.03
N PHE A 97 2.41 -10.91 8.13
CA PHE A 97 1.68 -9.65 8.28
C PHE A 97 2.07 -8.93 9.58
N ASN A 98 2.03 -9.62 10.72
CA ASN A 98 2.36 -9.03 12.01
C ASN A 98 3.80 -8.49 12.09
N VAL A 99 4.77 -9.18 11.46
CA VAL A 99 6.16 -8.70 11.37
C VAL A 99 6.26 -7.40 10.55
N LEU A 100 5.51 -7.29 9.45
CA LEU A 100 5.49 -6.09 8.61
C LEU A 100 4.82 -4.90 9.31
N THR A 101 3.75 -5.15 10.07
CA THR A 101 3.07 -4.11 10.86
C THR A 101 3.95 -3.60 12.00
N ALA A 102 4.70 -4.49 12.67
CA ALA A 102 5.63 -4.11 13.73
C ALA A 102 6.77 -3.20 13.22
N LEU A 103 7.25 -3.39 11.99
CA LEU A 103 8.24 -2.49 11.37
C LEU A 103 7.68 -1.07 11.12
N SER A 104 6.36 -0.91 11.04
CA SER A 104 5.70 0.38 10.90
C SER A 104 5.72 1.23 12.19
N GLU A 105 5.95 0.63 13.35
CA GLU A 105 5.92 1.29 14.66
C GLU A 105 7.27 1.87 15.10
N GLU A 106 8.35 1.69 14.34
CA GLU A 106 9.68 2.20 14.64
C GLU A 106 9.87 3.67 14.23
N GLN A 107 9.06 4.58 14.79
CA GLN A 107 9.31 6.01 14.61
C GLN A 107 10.35 6.50 15.63
N PRO A 108 11.38 7.26 15.18
CA PRO A 108 12.35 7.84 16.10
C PRO A 108 11.71 8.99 16.89
N VAL A 109 11.93 9.01 18.20
CA VAL A 109 11.43 10.02 19.15
C VAL A 109 12.60 10.83 19.68
N LYS A 110 12.43 12.15 19.79
CA LYS A 110 13.42 13.06 20.36
C LYS A 110 13.36 12.98 21.89
N VAL A 111 14.44 12.56 22.52
CA VAL A 111 14.55 12.48 23.97
C VAL A 111 15.81 13.20 24.45
N ARG A 112 15.76 13.72 25.70
CA ARG A 112 16.94 14.27 26.36
C ARG A 112 17.46 13.26 27.36
N ARG A 113 18.70 12.78 27.15
CA ARG A 113 19.44 11.90 28.06
C ARG A 113 20.87 12.44 28.28
N GLY A 114 21.35 12.45 29.51
CA GLY A 114 22.69 12.95 29.85
C GLY A 114 22.95 14.37 29.36
N GLY A 115 21.94 15.25 29.35
CA GLY A 115 22.02 16.63 28.89
C GLY A 115 22.01 16.82 27.36
N LYS A 116 22.02 15.74 26.56
CA LYS A 116 22.01 15.80 25.10
C LYS A 116 20.65 15.35 24.55
N VAL A 117 20.18 16.04 23.51
CA VAL A 117 19.01 15.60 22.75
C VAL A 117 19.45 14.55 21.72
N MET A 118 18.78 13.41 21.70
CA MET A 118 19.04 12.32 20.79
C MET A 118 17.75 11.73 20.26
N GLN A 119 17.81 11.05 19.15
CA GLN A 119 16.67 10.31 18.61
C GLN A 119 16.80 8.82 18.96
N ILE A 120 15.75 8.26 19.56
CA ILE A 120 15.69 6.83 19.92
C ILE A 120 14.41 6.21 19.34
N PRO A 121 14.39 4.90 19.06
CA PRO A 121 13.16 4.21 18.70
C PRO A 121 12.10 4.32 19.79
N ARG A 122 10.82 4.44 19.42
CA ARG A 122 9.68 4.58 20.35
C ARG A 122 9.65 3.49 21.43
N HIS A 123 10.01 2.26 21.07
CA HIS A 123 10.00 1.12 22.01
C HIS A 123 11.12 1.17 23.06
N ASP A 124 12.12 2.03 22.88
CA ASP A 124 13.25 2.20 23.79
C ASP A 124 13.05 3.33 24.82
N ILE A 125 11.90 4.01 24.77
CA ILE A 125 11.49 4.99 25.79
C ILE A 125 11.24 4.25 27.10
N VAL A 126 11.69 4.87 28.20
CA VAL A 126 11.51 4.34 29.56
C VAL A 126 10.88 5.41 30.47
N VAL A 127 10.29 4.97 31.59
CA VAL A 127 9.75 5.89 32.60
C VAL A 127 10.88 6.79 33.13
N GLY A 128 10.63 8.10 33.17
CA GLY A 128 11.60 9.11 33.57
C GLY A 128 12.37 9.77 32.43
N ASP A 129 12.27 9.27 31.19
CA ASP A 129 12.81 9.97 30.02
C ASP A 129 12.13 11.34 29.85
N VAL A 130 12.90 12.33 29.39
CA VAL A 130 12.36 13.64 28.98
C VAL A 130 12.20 13.64 27.47
N VAL A 131 10.96 13.67 27.03
CA VAL A 131 10.58 13.65 25.60
C VAL A 131 10.28 15.08 25.16
N LEU A 132 10.74 15.41 23.94
CA LEU A 132 10.47 16.68 23.25
C LEU A 132 9.44 16.42 22.15
N ILE A 133 8.38 17.23 22.15
CA ILE A 133 7.30 17.16 21.16
C ILE A 133 7.05 18.51 20.50
N GLU A 134 6.70 18.48 19.24
CA GLU A 134 6.37 19.65 18.42
C GLU A 134 5.17 19.35 17.50
N VAL A 135 4.65 20.36 16.83
CA VAL A 135 3.50 20.25 15.93
C VAL A 135 3.68 19.08 14.95
N GLY A 136 2.70 18.18 14.91
CA GLY A 136 2.69 17.00 14.05
C GLY A 136 3.29 15.74 14.67
N ASP A 137 3.82 15.81 15.90
CA ASP A 137 4.28 14.64 16.62
C ASP A 137 3.14 13.88 17.31
N GLU A 138 3.22 12.57 17.31
CA GLU A 138 2.41 11.69 18.15
C GLU A 138 3.10 11.53 19.52
N VAL A 139 2.34 11.69 20.61
CA VAL A 139 2.82 11.47 21.97
C VAL A 139 3.16 9.98 22.16
N PRO A 140 4.42 9.62 22.42
CA PRO A 140 4.87 8.23 22.40
C PRO A 140 4.57 7.43 23.66
N ALA A 141 4.33 8.11 24.78
CA ALA A 141 4.08 7.51 26.11
C ALA A 141 3.29 8.50 26.97
N ASP A 142 2.65 8.03 28.05
CA ASP A 142 1.99 8.95 29.00
C ASP A 142 3.03 9.70 29.83
N GLY A 143 2.75 10.97 30.11
CA GLY A 143 3.70 11.80 30.86
C GLY A 143 3.11 13.06 31.46
N GLU A 144 3.98 13.78 32.19
CA GLU A 144 3.66 15.05 32.81
C GLU A 144 4.51 16.17 32.20
N LEU A 145 3.87 17.26 31.80
CA LEU A 145 4.51 18.42 31.14
C LEU A 145 5.50 19.13 32.07
N LEU A 146 6.70 19.36 31.54
CA LEU A 146 7.73 20.20 32.18
C LEU A 146 7.78 21.60 31.58
N VAL A 147 7.58 21.68 30.26
CA VAL A 147 7.55 22.91 29.49
C VAL A 147 6.39 22.86 28.50
N SER A 148 5.63 23.94 28.41
CA SER A 148 4.55 24.12 27.41
C SER A 148 4.65 25.49 26.81
N THR A 149 4.62 25.58 25.47
CA THR A 149 4.54 26.82 24.71
C THR A 149 3.41 26.67 23.72
N ASP A 150 2.26 27.28 23.98
CA ASP A 150 1.03 27.25 23.18
C ASP A 150 0.63 25.82 22.74
N LEU A 151 0.87 24.84 23.62
CA LEU A 151 0.67 23.43 23.31
C LEU A 151 -0.80 23.06 23.26
N GLN A 152 -1.26 22.60 22.11
CA GLN A 152 -2.60 22.06 21.90
C GLN A 152 -2.50 20.62 21.40
N ILE A 153 -3.24 19.73 22.05
CA ILE A 153 -3.21 18.30 21.76
C ILE A 153 -4.62 17.81 21.41
N ASN A 154 -4.70 17.00 20.36
CA ASN A 154 -5.93 16.29 20.01
C ASN A 154 -6.01 14.99 20.82
N GLU A 155 -6.96 14.94 21.73
CA GLU A 155 -7.22 13.79 22.62
C GLU A 155 -8.49 13.02 22.22
N SER A 156 -9.08 13.29 21.05
CA SER A 156 -10.38 12.73 20.61
C SER A 156 -10.41 11.19 20.63
N THR A 157 -9.28 10.52 20.43
CA THR A 157 -9.17 9.06 20.46
C THR A 157 -9.37 8.45 21.86
N LEU A 158 -9.13 9.22 22.93
CA LEU A 158 -9.23 8.76 24.31
C LEU A 158 -10.35 9.43 25.08
N THR A 159 -10.55 10.73 24.87
CA THR A 159 -11.51 11.55 25.64
C THR A 159 -12.73 11.97 24.84
N GLY A 160 -12.65 11.91 23.50
CA GLY A 160 -13.67 12.47 22.61
C GLY A 160 -13.51 13.98 22.36
N GLU A 161 -12.59 14.66 23.02
CA GLU A 161 -12.34 16.10 22.89
C GLU A 161 -11.32 16.37 21.77
N PRO A 162 -11.67 17.13 20.71
CA PRO A 162 -10.82 17.25 19.54
C PRO A 162 -9.57 18.12 19.73
N ILE A 163 -9.59 19.09 20.62
CA ILE A 163 -8.45 19.96 20.93
C ILE A 163 -8.49 20.40 22.38
N THR A 164 -7.42 20.08 23.12
CA THR A 164 -7.23 20.46 24.52
C THR A 164 -5.96 21.28 24.66
N GLU A 165 -6.05 22.46 25.27
CA GLU A 165 -4.89 23.26 25.64
C GLU A 165 -4.20 22.61 26.86
N LYS A 166 -2.88 22.43 26.76
CA LYS A 166 -2.06 21.83 27.79
C LYS A 166 -1.10 22.86 28.40
N ASN A 167 -1.00 22.85 29.72
CA ASN A 167 -0.10 23.72 30.49
C ASN A 167 0.61 22.93 31.62
N THR A 168 1.60 23.56 32.25
CA THR A 168 2.38 22.95 33.35
C THR A 168 1.73 23.08 34.73
N GLU A 169 0.66 23.90 34.86
CA GLU A 169 0.03 24.22 36.16
C GLU A 169 -1.01 23.16 36.58
N GLY A 170 -1.46 22.34 35.61
CA GLY A 170 -2.55 21.41 35.86
C GLY A 170 -3.93 22.09 35.91
N GLY A 171 -4.90 21.42 36.51
CA GLY A 171 -6.29 21.90 36.56
C GLY A 171 -7.04 21.65 35.25
N GLY A 172 -8.31 22.14 35.18
CA GLY A 172 -9.21 22.00 34.03
C GLY A 172 -10.36 21.02 34.31
N ASP A 173 -11.47 21.22 33.59
CA ASP A 173 -12.72 20.43 33.74
C ASP A 173 -12.76 19.19 32.83
N GLY A 174 -11.66 18.88 32.12
CA GLY A 174 -11.54 17.72 31.21
C GLY A 174 -11.34 16.38 31.93
N ALA A 175 -11.39 15.29 31.19
CA ALA A 175 -11.21 13.94 31.71
C ALA A 175 -9.82 13.70 32.36
N TYR A 176 -8.81 14.47 31.94
CA TYR A 176 -7.45 14.45 32.48
C TYR A 176 -6.94 15.87 32.78
N PRO A 177 -6.07 16.04 33.79
CA PRO A 177 -5.46 17.34 34.10
C PRO A 177 -4.68 17.92 32.90
N ARG A 178 -4.61 19.25 32.78
CA ARG A 178 -3.95 19.92 31.67
C ARG A 178 -2.44 19.74 31.61
N ASN A 179 -1.79 19.32 32.71
CA ASN A 179 -0.37 18.98 32.75
C ASN A 179 -0.07 17.53 32.34
N VAL A 180 -1.09 16.69 32.17
CA VAL A 180 -0.94 15.28 31.75
C VAL A 180 -1.13 15.19 30.25
N ILE A 181 -0.22 14.49 29.58
CA ILE A 181 -0.31 14.13 28.17
C ILE A 181 -0.34 12.61 28.03
N LEU A 182 -1.13 12.15 27.07
CA LEU A 182 -1.49 10.75 26.92
C LEU A 182 -0.89 10.19 25.62
N ARG A 183 -0.45 8.95 25.69
CA ARG A 183 0.06 8.20 24.52
C ARG A 183 -0.96 8.15 23.41
N SER A 184 -0.46 8.21 22.18
CA SER A 184 -1.26 8.15 20.92
C SER A 184 -2.22 9.34 20.74
N THR A 185 -1.98 10.45 21.44
CA THR A 185 -2.57 11.75 21.16
C THR A 185 -1.64 12.57 20.26
N MET A 186 -2.19 13.58 19.56
CA MET A 186 -1.47 14.30 18.51
C MET A 186 -1.26 15.76 18.86
N VAL A 187 -0.06 16.28 18.67
CA VAL A 187 0.28 17.69 18.86
C VAL A 187 -0.23 18.50 17.67
N MET A 188 -1.24 19.35 17.89
CA MET A 188 -1.87 20.18 16.86
C MET A 188 -1.25 21.56 16.75
N ASN A 189 -0.76 22.12 17.87
CA ASN A 189 -0.11 23.44 17.89
C ASN A 189 0.91 23.50 19.03
N GLY A 190 1.93 24.36 18.89
CA GLY A 190 2.92 24.62 19.91
C GLY A 190 3.99 23.57 20.05
N ARG A 191 4.69 23.59 21.18
CA ARG A 191 5.76 22.64 21.56
C ARG A 191 5.75 22.38 23.04
N GLY A 192 6.25 21.17 23.42
CA GLY A 192 6.33 20.83 24.84
C GLY A 192 7.50 19.89 25.14
N GLU A 193 7.90 19.89 26.41
CA GLU A 193 8.77 18.86 26.97
C GLU A 193 8.02 18.20 28.13
N PHE A 194 8.08 16.87 28.21
CA PHE A 194 7.43 16.14 29.28
C PHE A 194 8.28 14.99 29.80
N VAL A 195 8.06 14.63 31.05
CA VAL A 195 8.66 13.43 31.66
C VAL A 195 7.71 12.26 31.52
N VAL A 196 8.21 11.12 31.06
CA VAL A 196 7.44 9.89 30.89
C VAL A 196 7.08 9.31 32.25
N THR A 197 5.79 9.09 32.51
CA THR A 197 5.26 8.51 33.75
C THR A 197 4.81 7.08 33.57
N ALA A 198 4.33 6.69 32.39
CA ALA A 198 3.93 5.31 32.08
C ALA A 198 4.31 4.91 30.65
N VAL A 199 4.68 3.63 30.47
CA VAL A 199 5.07 3.04 29.19
C VAL A 199 4.28 1.76 28.91
N GLY A 200 4.16 1.40 27.64
CA GLY A 200 3.54 0.14 27.21
C GLY A 200 2.10 -0.04 27.72
N ASP A 201 1.83 -1.20 28.29
CA ASP A 201 0.49 -1.58 28.80
C ASP A 201 0.05 -0.77 30.03
N ALA A 202 0.98 -0.09 30.70
CA ALA A 202 0.67 0.76 31.84
C ALA A 202 0.08 2.13 31.43
N THR A 203 0.18 2.51 30.15
CA THR A 203 -0.43 3.74 29.61
C THR A 203 -1.97 3.65 29.57
N GLU A 204 -2.67 4.78 29.54
CA GLU A 204 -4.14 4.79 29.48
C GLU A 204 -4.67 4.05 28.23
N ILE A 205 -4.04 4.25 27.07
CA ILE A 205 -4.40 3.50 25.86
C ILE A 205 -4.07 2.00 25.98
N GLY A 206 -3.01 1.65 26.70
CA GLY A 206 -2.66 0.25 27.00
C GLY A 206 -3.73 -0.44 27.82
N LYS A 207 -4.26 0.24 28.83
CA LYS A 207 -5.38 -0.27 29.68
C LYS A 207 -6.67 -0.45 28.87
N VAL A 208 -6.96 0.47 27.93
CA VAL A 208 -8.11 0.36 27.01
C VAL A 208 -7.91 -0.80 26.06
N ALA A 209 -6.72 -0.96 25.48
CA ALA A 209 -6.40 -2.04 24.55
C ALA A 209 -6.52 -3.44 25.18
N GLN A 210 -6.14 -3.60 26.44
CA GLN A 210 -6.30 -4.85 27.18
C GLN A 210 -7.78 -5.21 27.45
N LYS A 211 -8.66 -4.22 27.59
CA LYS A 211 -10.10 -4.43 27.78
C LYS A 211 -10.85 -4.68 26.47
N SER A 212 -10.30 -4.27 25.35
CA SER A 212 -10.92 -4.41 24.03
C SER A 212 -10.56 -5.76 23.42
N THR A 213 -11.44 -6.75 23.57
CA THR A 213 -11.21 -8.14 23.11
C THR A 213 -11.59 -8.36 21.65
N GLU A 214 -12.09 -7.38 20.94
CA GLU A 214 -12.58 -7.52 19.56
C GLU A 214 -11.54 -7.03 18.55
N GLN A 215 -10.85 -7.98 17.93
CA GLN A 215 -10.19 -7.72 16.64
C GLN A 215 -11.25 -7.61 15.54
N THR A 216 -11.68 -6.43 15.22
CA THR A 216 -12.41 -6.15 13.99
C THR A 216 -11.45 -6.23 12.82
N SER A 217 -11.30 -7.42 12.24
CA SER A 217 -10.63 -7.58 10.95
C SER A 217 -11.48 -6.91 9.87
N VAL A 218 -11.09 -5.72 9.44
CA VAL A 218 -11.75 -5.04 8.31
C VAL A 218 -11.50 -5.87 7.05
N LYS A 219 -12.57 -6.49 6.53
CA LYS A 219 -12.50 -7.27 5.29
C LYS A 219 -12.28 -6.34 4.11
N THR A 220 -11.33 -6.68 3.22
CA THR A 220 -11.08 -5.89 2.00
C THR A 220 -12.27 -5.97 1.03
N PRO A 221 -12.49 -4.97 0.16
CA PRO A 221 -13.56 -5.02 -0.86
C PRO A 221 -13.49 -6.27 -1.74
N LEU A 222 -12.30 -6.68 -2.12
CA LEU A 222 -12.06 -7.90 -2.89
C LEU A 222 -12.45 -9.15 -2.09
N TYR A 223 -12.11 -9.21 -0.80
CA TYR A 223 -12.53 -10.31 0.07
C TYR A 223 -14.05 -10.45 0.10
N VAL A 224 -14.78 -9.32 0.23
CA VAL A 224 -16.25 -9.33 0.22
C VAL A 224 -16.82 -9.80 -1.12
N GLN A 225 -16.24 -9.39 -2.26
CA GLN A 225 -16.65 -9.86 -3.58
C GLN A 225 -16.42 -11.36 -3.77
N LEU A 226 -15.27 -11.85 -3.30
CA LEU A 226 -14.91 -13.27 -3.43
C LEU A 226 -15.71 -14.16 -2.47
N ASP A 227 -16.01 -13.66 -1.27
CA ASP A 227 -16.90 -14.32 -0.32
C ASP A 227 -18.33 -14.46 -0.89
N LYS A 228 -18.85 -13.41 -1.55
CA LYS A 228 -20.12 -13.46 -2.29
C LYS A 228 -20.06 -14.46 -3.44
N LEU A 229 -18.97 -14.51 -4.19
CA LEU A 229 -18.77 -15.47 -5.29
C LEU A 229 -18.77 -16.91 -4.75
N ALA A 230 -17.99 -17.19 -3.70
CA ALA A 230 -17.93 -18.50 -3.07
C ALA A 230 -19.30 -18.92 -2.55
N SER A 231 -20.03 -18.03 -1.87
CA SER A 231 -21.40 -18.28 -1.40
C SER A 231 -22.37 -18.56 -2.56
N MET A 232 -22.27 -17.83 -3.67
CA MET A 232 -23.11 -18.07 -4.85
C MET A 232 -22.82 -19.44 -5.47
N ILE A 233 -21.57 -19.80 -5.65
CA ILE A 233 -21.14 -21.10 -6.21
C ILE A 233 -21.58 -22.23 -5.28
N SER A 234 -21.39 -22.11 -3.97
CA SER A 234 -21.81 -23.09 -2.98
C SER A 234 -23.34 -23.31 -3.01
N LYS A 235 -24.13 -22.24 -3.12
CA LYS A 235 -25.60 -22.33 -3.24
C LYS A 235 -26.02 -23.07 -4.53
N VAL A 236 -25.40 -22.70 -5.67
CA VAL A 236 -25.68 -23.37 -6.94
C VAL A 236 -25.28 -24.84 -6.87
N GLY A 237 -24.09 -25.13 -6.36
CA GLY A 237 -23.62 -26.51 -6.16
C GLY A 237 -24.51 -27.33 -5.26
N SER A 238 -24.96 -26.77 -4.14
CA SER A 238 -25.89 -27.44 -3.22
C SER A 238 -27.24 -27.73 -3.88
N VAL A 239 -27.81 -26.78 -4.64
CA VAL A 239 -29.06 -26.99 -5.36
C VAL A 239 -28.91 -28.08 -6.41
N VAL A 240 -27.83 -28.08 -7.20
CA VAL A 240 -27.55 -29.12 -8.20
C VAL A 240 -27.36 -30.48 -7.55
N SER A 241 -26.64 -30.57 -6.44
CA SER A 241 -26.40 -31.78 -5.68
C SER A 241 -27.71 -32.40 -5.13
N VAL A 242 -28.54 -31.58 -4.48
CA VAL A 242 -29.80 -32.04 -3.95
C VAL A 242 -30.76 -32.47 -5.09
N ALA A 243 -30.79 -31.70 -6.18
CA ALA A 243 -31.60 -32.07 -7.35
C ALA A 243 -31.12 -33.39 -7.97
N ALA A 244 -29.80 -33.57 -8.10
CA ALA A 244 -29.24 -34.84 -8.60
C ALA A 244 -29.59 -36.01 -7.68
N PHE A 245 -29.42 -35.85 -6.36
CA PHE A 245 -29.81 -36.88 -5.40
C PHE A 245 -31.27 -37.29 -5.55
N VAL A 246 -32.20 -36.32 -5.59
CA VAL A 246 -33.65 -36.59 -5.71
C VAL A 246 -33.96 -37.25 -7.06
N ILE A 247 -33.40 -36.71 -8.16
CA ILE A 247 -33.70 -37.22 -9.52
C ILE A 247 -33.20 -38.66 -9.65
N PHE A 248 -31.96 -38.95 -9.25
CA PHE A 248 -31.39 -40.29 -9.38
C PHE A 248 -32.07 -41.29 -8.44
N LEU A 249 -32.35 -40.91 -7.20
CA LEU A 249 -33.08 -41.77 -6.27
C LEU A 249 -34.51 -42.09 -6.76
N VAL A 250 -35.24 -41.07 -7.25
CA VAL A 250 -36.58 -41.28 -7.80
C VAL A 250 -36.55 -42.16 -9.07
N HIS A 251 -35.56 -41.92 -9.95
CA HIS A 251 -35.35 -42.76 -11.13
C HIS A 251 -35.08 -44.22 -10.75
N ASP A 252 -34.21 -44.46 -9.79
CA ASP A 252 -33.88 -45.81 -9.32
C ASP A 252 -35.10 -46.48 -8.67
N ILE A 253 -35.83 -45.77 -7.83
CA ILE A 253 -37.08 -46.29 -7.22
C ILE A 253 -38.08 -46.71 -8.28
N LEU A 254 -38.14 -46.01 -9.43
CA LEU A 254 -39.09 -46.31 -10.52
C LEU A 254 -38.62 -47.41 -11.47
N THR A 255 -37.33 -47.63 -11.62
CA THR A 255 -36.73 -48.52 -12.62
C THR A 255 -36.10 -49.77 -12.05
N ASN A 256 -35.68 -49.78 -10.79
CA ASN A 256 -34.99 -50.89 -10.18
C ASN A 256 -35.98 -51.83 -9.46
N PRO A 257 -36.14 -53.10 -9.91
CA PRO A 257 -37.07 -54.06 -9.32
C PRO A 257 -36.76 -54.39 -7.84
N ALA A 258 -35.59 -54.08 -7.35
CA ALA A 258 -35.16 -54.33 -5.97
C ALA A 258 -36.05 -53.55 -4.96
N TRP A 259 -36.62 -52.41 -5.31
CA TRP A 259 -37.55 -51.64 -4.46
C TRP A 259 -38.90 -52.35 -4.23
N GLY A 260 -39.26 -53.35 -5.03
CA GLY A 260 -40.41 -54.21 -4.80
C GLY A 260 -40.14 -55.38 -3.87
N GLY A 261 -38.88 -55.63 -3.48
CA GLY A 261 -38.40 -56.66 -2.58
C GLY A 261 -38.50 -56.27 -1.08
N LYS A 262 -38.16 -57.20 -0.19
CA LYS A 262 -38.10 -56.93 1.27
C LYS A 262 -36.65 -56.75 1.77
N ASP A 263 -35.70 -56.50 0.91
CA ASP A 263 -34.32 -56.29 1.29
C ASP A 263 -34.06 -54.78 1.61
N TYR A 264 -34.38 -54.45 2.85
CA TYR A 264 -34.23 -53.10 3.36
C TYR A 264 -32.75 -52.66 3.49
N PHE A 265 -31.80 -53.62 3.61
CA PHE A 265 -30.39 -53.30 3.65
C PHE A 265 -29.87 -52.84 2.30
N TYR A 266 -30.21 -53.57 1.24
CA TYR A 266 -29.84 -53.15 -0.12
C TYR A 266 -30.45 -51.81 -0.53
N MET A 267 -31.72 -51.56 -0.11
CA MET A 267 -32.35 -50.25 -0.34
C MET A 267 -31.60 -49.12 0.41
N ALA A 268 -31.14 -49.36 1.64
CA ALA A 268 -30.40 -48.38 2.43
C ALA A 268 -29.01 -48.10 1.80
N GLU A 269 -28.34 -49.13 1.30
CA GLU A 269 -27.06 -49.02 0.59
C GLU A 269 -27.22 -48.09 -0.65
N ILE A 270 -28.20 -48.31 -1.50
CA ILE A 270 -28.50 -47.47 -2.66
C ILE A 270 -28.74 -46.00 -2.26
N VAL A 271 -29.53 -45.75 -1.21
CA VAL A 271 -29.77 -44.40 -0.71
C VAL A 271 -28.47 -43.73 -0.24
N LEU A 272 -27.60 -44.49 0.46
CA LEU A 272 -26.33 -43.99 0.95
C LEU A 272 -25.34 -43.69 -0.18
N ASP A 273 -25.33 -44.51 -1.25
CA ASP A 273 -24.51 -44.26 -2.44
C ASP A 273 -24.93 -42.98 -3.16
N TYR A 274 -26.23 -42.74 -3.35
CA TYR A 274 -26.69 -41.47 -3.92
C TYR A 274 -26.41 -40.29 -3.00
N PHE A 275 -26.46 -40.49 -1.68
CA PHE A 275 -26.07 -39.46 -0.72
C PHE A 275 -24.58 -39.14 -0.83
N MET A 276 -23.71 -40.17 -0.93
CA MET A 276 -22.26 -39.96 -1.11
C MET A 276 -21.96 -39.26 -2.44
N MET A 277 -22.69 -39.59 -3.52
CA MET A 277 -22.60 -38.83 -4.77
C MET A 277 -22.99 -37.36 -4.59
N ALA A 278 -24.06 -37.08 -3.87
CA ALA A 278 -24.51 -35.72 -3.61
C ALA A 278 -23.49 -34.92 -2.81
N VAL A 279 -22.87 -35.51 -1.79
CA VAL A 279 -21.79 -34.89 -1.02
C VAL A 279 -20.57 -34.61 -1.92
N THR A 280 -20.22 -35.55 -2.79
CA THR A 280 -19.14 -35.39 -3.76
C THR A 280 -19.37 -34.17 -4.67
N LEU A 281 -20.62 -33.99 -5.17
CA LEU A 281 -20.96 -32.82 -5.97
C LEU A 281 -20.87 -31.50 -5.20
N ILE A 282 -21.26 -31.48 -3.91
CA ILE A 282 -21.12 -30.29 -3.06
C ILE A 282 -19.65 -29.92 -2.89
N VAL A 283 -18.80 -30.91 -2.57
CA VAL A 283 -17.37 -30.72 -2.36
C VAL A 283 -16.68 -30.20 -3.62
N MET A 284 -17.08 -30.70 -4.80
CA MET A 284 -16.57 -30.23 -6.07
C MET A 284 -16.96 -28.79 -6.39
N ALA A 285 -18.16 -28.38 -6.01
CA ALA A 285 -18.67 -27.06 -6.34
C ALA A 285 -17.98 -25.97 -5.53
N VAL A 286 -17.48 -26.27 -4.34
CA VAL A 286 -16.95 -25.24 -3.41
C VAL A 286 -15.48 -24.95 -3.66
N PRO A 287 -15.10 -23.67 -3.89
CA PRO A 287 -13.72 -23.27 -4.11
C PRO A 287 -12.95 -23.12 -2.78
N GLU A 288 -12.52 -24.23 -2.17
CA GLU A 288 -11.87 -24.24 -0.85
C GLU A 288 -10.52 -23.49 -0.80
N GLY A 289 -9.77 -23.48 -1.90
CA GLY A 289 -8.47 -22.74 -2.02
C GLY A 289 -8.59 -21.22 -2.06
N LEU A 290 -9.81 -20.66 -2.24
CA LEU A 290 -10.01 -19.24 -2.50
C LEU A 290 -9.63 -18.32 -1.32
N PRO A 291 -10.10 -18.52 -0.08
CA PRO A 291 -9.75 -17.67 1.05
C PRO A 291 -8.24 -17.67 1.32
N MET A 292 -7.60 -18.83 1.16
CA MET A 292 -6.16 -18.98 1.33
C MET A 292 -5.38 -18.29 0.20
N ALA A 293 -5.82 -18.41 -1.05
CA ALA A 293 -5.22 -17.73 -2.20
C ALA A 293 -5.19 -16.21 -2.00
N ILE A 294 -6.27 -15.63 -1.47
CA ILE A 294 -6.39 -14.20 -1.17
C ILE A 294 -5.37 -13.79 -0.10
N THR A 295 -5.41 -14.47 1.05
CA THR A 295 -4.57 -14.13 2.21
C THR A 295 -3.08 -14.24 1.86
N LEU A 296 -2.70 -15.32 1.17
CA LEU A 296 -1.34 -15.55 0.72
C LEU A 296 -0.90 -14.52 -0.31
N SER A 297 -1.76 -14.21 -1.29
CA SER A 297 -1.49 -13.21 -2.33
C SER A 297 -1.28 -11.82 -1.74
N LEU A 298 -2.12 -11.40 -0.80
CA LEU A 298 -1.98 -10.13 -0.07
C LEU A 298 -0.68 -10.09 0.74
N ALA A 299 -0.37 -11.15 1.51
CA ALA A 299 0.84 -11.20 2.32
C ALA A 299 2.13 -11.15 1.48
N LEU A 300 2.16 -11.88 0.35
CA LEU A 300 3.30 -11.85 -0.58
C LEU A 300 3.46 -10.49 -1.25
N ASN A 301 2.35 -9.86 -1.66
CA ASN A 301 2.40 -8.53 -2.26
C ASN A 301 2.85 -7.45 -1.29
N MET A 302 2.35 -7.44 -0.05
CA MET A 302 2.83 -6.50 0.97
C MET A 302 4.35 -6.56 1.15
N ARG A 303 4.90 -7.78 1.29
CA ARG A 303 6.35 -7.97 1.41
C ARG A 303 7.12 -7.43 0.20
N ARG A 304 6.55 -7.55 -0.98
CA ARG A 304 7.15 -7.07 -2.22
C ARG A 304 7.00 -5.56 -2.37
N MET A 305 5.86 -5.00 -1.99
CA MET A 305 5.63 -3.55 -1.93
C MET A 305 6.62 -2.88 -0.98
N LEU A 306 6.88 -3.49 0.20
CA LEU A 306 7.90 -3.00 1.13
C LEU A 306 9.30 -2.97 0.49
N LYS A 307 9.67 -3.99 -0.30
CA LYS A 307 10.94 -3.98 -1.04
C LYS A 307 11.02 -2.91 -2.14
N SER A 308 9.88 -2.37 -2.54
CA SER A 308 9.75 -1.26 -3.49
C SER A 308 9.43 0.05 -2.76
N ASN A 309 9.89 0.19 -1.50
CA ASN A 309 9.73 1.36 -0.65
C ASN A 309 8.28 1.74 -0.33
N ASN A 310 7.33 0.82 -0.45
CA ASN A 310 5.93 1.02 -0.11
C ASN A 310 5.58 0.22 1.15
N LEU A 311 5.50 0.89 2.29
CA LEU A 311 5.07 0.29 3.55
C LEU A 311 3.55 0.31 3.65
N VAL A 312 2.93 -0.84 3.50
CA VAL A 312 1.48 -0.98 3.61
C VAL A 312 1.07 -1.06 5.08
N ARG A 313 0.21 -0.14 5.51
CA ARG A 313 -0.33 -0.06 6.87
C ARG A 313 -1.68 -0.75 6.98
N LYS A 314 -2.54 -0.61 5.96
CA LYS A 314 -3.85 -1.27 5.90
C LYS A 314 -3.91 -2.20 4.66
N LEU A 315 -4.37 -3.42 4.86
CA LEU A 315 -4.38 -4.47 3.83
C LEU A 315 -5.12 -4.10 2.55
N HIS A 316 -6.24 -3.36 2.67
CA HIS A 316 -7.06 -2.99 1.52
C HIS A 316 -6.31 -2.08 0.54
N ALA A 317 -5.33 -1.30 1.01
CA ALA A 317 -4.54 -0.43 0.16
C ALA A 317 -3.81 -1.18 -0.96
N CYS A 318 -3.31 -2.40 -0.69
CA CYS A 318 -2.66 -3.24 -1.72
C CYS A 318 -3.56 -3.51 -2.92
N GLU A 319 -4.84 -3.73 -2.66
CA GLU A 319 -5.83 -4.02 -3.68
C GLU A 319 -6.32 -2.74 -4.36
N THR A 320 -6.68 -1.74 -3.54
CA THR A 320 -7.30 -0.51 -4.01
C THR A 320 -6.37 0.29 -4.89
N MET A 321 -5.03 0.27 -4.62
CA MET A 321 -4.03 0.88 -5.51
C MET A 321 -4.11 0.37 -6.95
N GLY A 322 -4.47 -0.89 -7.16
CA GLY A 322 -4.66 -1.44 -8.50
C GLY A 322 -5.90 -0.91 -9.24
N ALA A 323 -6.85 -0.31 -8.53
CA ALA A 323 -8.08 0.25 -9.08
C ALA A 323 -8.05 1.79 -9.17
N VAL A 324 -6.99 2.44 -8.68
CA VAL A 324 -6.85 3.90 -8.69
C VAL A 324 -7.00 4.46 -10.08
N THR A 325 -7.86 5.48 -10.21
CA THR A 325 -8.13 6.24 -11.44
C THR A 325 -7.60 7.66 -11.36
N VAL A 326 -7.51 8.23 -10.15
CA VAL A 326 -7.02 9.58 -9.92
C VAL A 326 -6.03 9.60 -8.76
N ILE A 327 -4.90 10.26 -8.93
CA ILE A 327 -3.93 10.56 -7.87
C ILE A 327 -3.93 12.06 -7.63
N CYS A 328 -4.36 12.49 -6.44
CA CYS A 328 -4.20 13.87 -5.97
C CYS A 328 -2.91 13.97 -5.18
N THR A 329 -1.93 14.68 -5.70
CA THR A 329 -0.59 14.78 -5.09
C THR A 329 -0.32 16.18 -4.56
N ASP A 330 0.26 16.26 -3.35
CA ASP A 330 0.87 17.52 -2.92
C ASP A 330 2.17 17.75 -3.68
N LYS A 331 2.61 18.99 -3.75
CA LYS A 331 3.87 19.40 -4.38
C LYS A 331 5.06 19.00 -3.52
N THR A 332 5.05 19.50 -2.27
CA THR A 332 6.22 19.50 -1.39
C THR A 332 6.58 18.10 -0.95
N GLY A 333 7.87 17.74 -1.05
CA GLY A 333 8.37 16.44 -0.63
C GLY A 333 8.02 15.27 -1.56
N THR A 334 6.86 15.28 -2.24
CA THR A 334 6.44 14.23 -3.17
C THR A 334 6.94 14.48 -4.59
N LEU A 335 6.63 15.65 -5.16
CA LEU A 335 7.05 16.05 -6.52
C LEU A 335 8.42 16.71 -6.48
N THR A 336 8.73 17.43 -5.40
CA THR A 336 9.99 18.13 -5.18
C THR A 336 10.85 17.44 -4.13
N GLN A 337 12.10 17.86 -4.01
CA GLN A 337 13.07 17.25 -3.09
C GLN A 337 12.84 17.67 -1.62
N ASN A 338 11.96 18.64 -1.36
CA ASN A 338 11.77 19.30 -0.07
C ASN A 338 13.09 19.87 0.48
N GLN A 339 13.96 20.29 -0.42
CA GLN A 339 15.25 20.86 -0.11
C GLN A 339 15.50 22.07 -1.00
N MET A 340 15.36 23.27 -0.41
CA MET A 340 15.65 24.50 -1.11
C MET A 340 17.12 24.54 -1.56
N GLN A 341 17.35 24.94 -2.81
CA GLN A 341 18.68 25.07 -3.42
C GLN A 341 18.77 26.41 -4.14
N VAL A 342 19.96 27.00 -4.13
CA VAL A 342 20.27 28.16 -4.97
C VAL A 342 20.38 27.66 -6.41
N ASP A 343 19.48 28.14 -7.25
CA ASP A 343 19.46 27.82 -8.69
C ASP A 343 20.38 28.78 -9.45
N GLU A 344 20.17 30.08 -9.26
CA GLU A 344 20.97 31.13 -9.87
C GLU A 344 21.40 32.15 -8.82
N LEU A 345 22.65 32.57 -8.89
CA LEU A 345 23.17 33.70 -8.13
C LEU A 345 23.87 34.67 -9.10
N LEU A 346 23.33 35.87 -9.22
CA LEU A 346 23.86 36.92 -10.09
C LEU A 346 24.59 37.99 -9.24
N PRO A 347 25.93 37.98 -9.18
CA PRO A 347 26.69 39.03 -8.51
C PRO A 347 26.52 40.32 -9.31
N LYS A 348 26.37 41.43 -8.57
CA LYS A 348 26.22 42.79 -9.10
C LYS A 348 27.41 43.71 -8.69
N ASP A 349 28.25 43.17 -7.83
CA ASP A 349 29.48 43.84 -7.33
C ASP A 349 30.64 42.85 -7.38
N ASP A 350 31.88 43.36 -7.52
CA ASP A 350 33.10 42.55 -7.64
C ASP A 350 33.60 41.97 -6.30
N ASN A 351 33.05 42.44 -5.16
CA ASN A 351 33.46 41.98 -3.83
C ASN A 351 32.81 40.68 -3.39
N GLN A 352 33.28 39.59 -4.00
CA GLN A 352 32.77 38.24 -3.70
C GLN A 352 32.98 37.81 -2.25
N HIS A 353 34.11 38.20 -1.63
CA HIS A 353 34.38 37.84 -0.23
C HIS A 353 33.36 38.46 0.72
N LEU A 354 33.02 39.75 0.53
CA LEU A 354 32.01 40.41 1.35
C LEU A 354 30.60 39.80 1.14
N LEU A 355 30.29 39.35 -0.06
CA LEU A 355 29.04 38.61 -0.32
C LEU A 355 28.99 37.27 0.44
N ASP A 356 30.09 36.50 0.40
CA ASP A 356 30.18 35.21 1.12
C ASP A 356 30.00 35.41 2.64
N VAL A 357 30.64 36.43 3.20
CA VAL A 357 30.47 36.84 4.60
C VAL A 357 29.02 37.28 4.87
N ALA A 358 28.43 38.08 3.99
CA ALA A 358 27.04 38.53 4.12
C ALA A 358 26.05 37.35 4.15
N ILE A 359 26.27 36.35 3.29
CA ILE A 359 25.46 35.10 3.29
C ILE A 359 25.67 34.35 4.62
N ALA A 360 26.90 34.19 5.09
CA ALA A 360 27.20 33.43 6.30
C ALA A 360 26.62 34.06 7.57
N ILE A 361 26.75 35.38 7.77
CA ILE A 361 26.36 36.07 9.02
C ILE A 361 24.88 36.49 9.03
N ASN A 362 24.25 36.78 7.87
CA ASN A 362 22.82 37.04 7.76
C ASN A 362 22.02 35.73 7.66
N SER A 363 22.36 34.75 8.48
CA SER A 363 21.70 33.47 8.54
C SER A 363 21.64 32.97 9.97
N THR A 364 20.46 32.47 10.36
CA THR A 364 20.23 31.76 11.63
C THR A 364 20.31 30.24 11.46
N ALA A 365 20.42 29.76 10.22
CA ALA A 365 20.54 28.33 9.93
C ALA A 365 21.95 27.80 10.25
N GLU A 366 22.03 26.50 10.48
CA GLU A 366 23.26 25.74 10.69
C GLU A 366 23.27 24.47 9.84
N LEU A 367 24.48 23.98 9.53
CA LEU A 367 24.66 22.70 8.85
C LEU A 367 25.30 21.69 9.80
N ASP A 368 24.66 20.52 9.94
CA ASP A 368 25.20 19.34 10.57
C ASP A 368 25.53 18.32 9.46
N GLU A 369 26.81 18.25 9.08
CA GLU A 369 27.31 17.61 7.86
C GLU A 369 26.60 18.13 6.60
N ASP A 370 25.65 17.37 6.02
CA ASP A 370 24.84 17.75 4.87
C ASP A 370 23.37 18.05 5.25
N LYS A 371 23.04 17.95 6.54
CA LYS A 371 21.69 18.27 7.02
C LYS A 371 21.61 19.71 7.46
N ALA A 372 20.70 20.43 6.88
CA ALA A 372 20.42 21.81 7.25
C ALA A 372 19.44 21.87 8.43
N ILE A 373 19.78 22.73 9.41
CA ILE A 373 18.96 22.99 10.59
C ILE A 373 18.60 24.48 10.58
N GLY A 374 17.32 24.81 10.56
CA GLY A 374 16.82 26.17 10.56
C GLY A 374 15.99 26.54 9.33
N ASN A 375 15.95 27.82 8.97
CA ASN A 375 15.14 28.31 7.87
C ASN A 375 15.60 27.71 6.52
N PRO A 376 14.71 27.07 5.73
CA PRO A 376 15.10 26.39 4.48
C PRO A 376 15.77 27.31 3.44
N THR A 377 15.32 28.58 3.36
CA THR A 377 15.90 29.57 2.45
C THR A 377 17.34 29.97 2.86
N GLU A 378 17.58 30.07 4.15
CA GLU A 378 18.93 30.36 4.68
C GLU A 378 19.85 29.13 4.56
N SER A 379 19.27 27.96 4.80
CA SER A 379 19.98 26.68 4.60
C SER A 379 20.45 26.48 3.17
N ALA A 380 19.64 26.86 2.19
CA ALA A 380 20.00 26.81 0.76
C ALA A 380 21.26 27.65 0.46
N LEU A 381 21.36 28.82 1.05
CA LEU A 381 22.50 29.74 0.90
C LEU A 381 23.78 29.16 1.54
N LEU A 382 23.66 28.54 2.74
CA LEU A 382 24.82 27.90 3.40
C LEU A 382 25.28 26.65 2.65
N LEU A 383 24.37 25.86 2.09
CA LEU A 383 24.69 24.71 1.24
C LEU A 383 25.36 25.16 -0.06
N TRP A 384 24.93 26.31 -0.63
CA TRP A 384 25.58 26.90 -1.79
C TRP A 384 27.02 27.31 -1.47
N LEU A 385 27.31 27.98 -0.34
CA LEU A 385 28.68 28.29 0.10
C LEU A 385 29.54 27.01 0.20
N LYS A 386 28.98 25.97 0.80
CA LYS A 386 29.66 24.67 0.89
C LYS A 386 29.97 24.07 -0.48
N SER A 387 29.05 24.21 -1.46
CA SER A 387 29.27 23.75 -2.84
C SER A 387 30.42 24.51 -3.56
N GLN A 388 30.78 25.71 -3.06
CA GLN A 388 31.91 26.51 -3.54
C GLN A 388 33.19 26.27 -2.71
N ASP A 389 33.23 25.16 -1.94
CA ASP A 389 34.34 24.81 -1.04
C ASP A 389 34.62 25.88 0.04
N LYS A 390 33.60 26.63 0.48
CA LYS A 390 33.69 27.66 1.52
C LYS A 390 33.00 27.22 2.80
N ASP A 391 33.71 27.22 3.93
CA ASP A 391 33.14 26.95 5.24
C ASP A 391 32.49 28.21 5.82
N TYR A 392 31.16 28.21 5.95
CA TYR A 392 30.40 29.32 6.53
C TYR A 392 30.80 29.62 7.99
N ARG A 393 31.31 28.62 8.73
CA ARG A 393 31.78 28.79 10.12
C ARG A 393 33.05 29.63 10.18
N GLU A 394 33.98 29.40 9.27
CA GLU A 394 35.17 30.22 9.15
C GLU A 394 34.82 31.65 8.77
N LEU A 395 33.90 31.85 7.81
CA LEU A 395 33.43 33.17 7.42
C LEU A 395 32.72 33.89 8.58
N ARG A 396 31.96 33.19 9.41
CA ARG A 396 31.36 33.75 10.64
C ARG A 396 32.41 34.14 11.67
N HIS A 397 33.53 33.41 11.79
CA HIS A 397 34.63 33.74 12.69
C HIS A 397 35.48 34.93 12.22
N GLN A 398 35.57 35.12 10.89
CA GLN A 398 36.32 36.26 10.30
C GLN A 398 35.57 37.59 10.48
N ALA A 399 34.26 37.55 10.67
CA ALA A 399 33.44 38.74 10.85
C ALA A 399 33.03 38.96 12.33
N LYS A 400 33.32 40.16 12.88
CA LYS A 400 32.83 40.51 14.22
C LYS A 400 31.46 41.17 14.11
N VAL A 401 30.40 40.41 14.45
CA VAL A 401 29.03 40.94 14.49
C VAL A 401 28.87 41.93 15.65
N LEU A 402 28.49 43.17 15.36
CA LEU A 402 28.30 44.25 16.34
C LEU A 402 26.81 44.38 16.73
N LYS A 403 25.92 44.42 15.74
CA LYS A 403 24.46 44.46 15.93
C LYS A 403 23.78 43.65 14.86
N GLN A 404 22.67 42.98 15.21
CA GLN A 404 21.90 42.24 14.26
C GLN A 404 20.39 42.46 14.48
N GLN A 405 19.67 42.72 13.40
CA GLN A 405 18.24 42.75 13.36
C GLN A 405 17.77 41.48 12.63
N PRO A 406 17.16 40.52 13.32
CA PRO A 406 16.67 39.30 12.67
C PRO A 406 15.58 39.60 11.67
N PHE A 407 15.31 38.62 10.79
CA PHE A 407 14.21 38.70 9.82
C PHE A 407 12.88 38.85 10.53
N SER A 408 12.00 39.69 10.01
CA SER A 408 10.60 39.75 10.40
C SER A 408 9.70 39.81 9.16
N THR A 409 8.53 39.19 9.25
CA THR A 409 7.56 39.15 8.16
C THR A 409 7.05 40.52 7.78
N GLU A 410 7.00 41.43 8.77
CA GLU A 410 6.57 42.82 8.57
C GLU A 410 7.59 43.62 7.77
N LYS A 411 8.89 43.48 8.12
CA LYS A 411 9.99 44.24 7.50
C LYS A 411 10.51 43.59 6.22
N LYS A 412 10.36 42.27 6.10
CA LYS A 412 10.83 41.42 4.96
C LYS A 412 12.33 41.51 4.68
N TYR A 413 13.15 41.89 5.62
CA TYR A 413 14.61 41.88 5.55
C TYR A 413 15.27 41.52 6.89
N MET A 414 16.53 41.10 6.82
CA MET A 414 17.47 40.92 7.92
C MET A 414 18.65 41.84 7.69
N ALA A 415 19.17 42.50 8.74
CA ALA A 415 20.26 43.45 8.65
C ALA A 415 21.28 43.22 9.78
N THR A 416 22.57 43.20 9.43
CA THR A 416 23.66 42.94 10.39
C THR A 416 24.76 43.99 10.21
N ILE A 417 25.13 44.65 11.29
CA ILE A 417 26.32 45.49 11.36
C ILE A 417 27.49 44.60 11.79
N ALA A 418 28.48 44.45 10.93
CA ALA A 418 29.66 43.65 11.19
C ALA A 418 30.96 44.36 10.79
N GLU A 419 32.05 44.03 11.48
CA GLU A 419 33.39 44.43 11.12
C GLU A 419 34.04 43.28 10.35
N VAL A 420 34.43 43.56 9.11
CA VAL A 420 35.07 42.62 8.18
C VAL A 420 36.35 43.29 7.66
N ASP A 421 37.46 42.57 7.77
CA ASP A 421 38.79 43.09 7.35
C ASP A 421 39.16 44.47 7.93
N GLY A 422 38.68 44.75 9.17
CA GLY A 422 38.95 46.02 9.86
C GLY A 422 38.06 47.21 9.44
N GLU A 423 37.12 46.99 8.57
CA GLU A 423 36.10 47.96 8.13
C GLU A 423 34.70 47.56 8.59
N LYS A 424 33.86 48.57 8.86
CA LYS A 424 32.47 48.31 9.35
C LYS A 424 31.48 48.40 8.20
N TYR A 425 30.65 47.38 8.09
CA TYR A 425 29.61 47.33 7.10
C TYR A 425 28.24 47.07 7.73
N LEU A 426 27.21 47.70 7.15
CA LEU A 426 25.81 47.23 7.33
C LEU A 426 25.45 46.36 6.16
N LEU A 427 25.21 45.09 6.43
CA LEU A 427 24.87 44.05 5.46
C LEU A 427 23.37 43.75 5.55
N VAL A 428 22.67 43.81 4.42
CA VAL A 428 21.22 43.59 4.36
C VAL A 428 20.92 42.44 3.40
N LYS A 429 20.03 41.51 3.84
CA LYS A 429 19.44 40.42 3.05
C LYS A 429 17.94 40.51 3.16
N GLY A 430 17.23 40.50 2.06
CA GLY A 430 15.77 40.57 2.11
C GLY A 430 15.07 40.42 0.77
N ALA A 431 13.77 40.77 0.80
CA ALA A 431 12.94 40.79 -0.40
C ALA A 431 13.52 41.80 -1.41
N PRO A 432 13.68 41.42 -2.69
CA PRO A 432 14.35 42.26 -3.67
C PRO A 432 13.74 43.64 -3.79
N GLU A 433 12.41 43.75 -3.74
CA GLU A 433 11.70 45.04 -3.80
C GLU A 433 12.11 46.02 -2.71
N ILE A 434 12.37 45.51 -1.49
CA ILE A 434 12.81 46.31 -0.34
C ILE A 434 14.30 46.67 -0.46
N VAL A 435 15.13 45.67 -0.82
CA VAL A 435 16.59 45.89 -0.88
C VAL A 435 16.97 46.77 -2.03
N LEU A 436 16.33 46.65 -3.20
CA LEU A 436 16.56 47.53 -4.36
C LEU A 436 16.18 49.01 -4.07
N ASP A 437 15.19 49.24 -3.20
CA ASP A 437 14.79 50.59 -2.78
C ASP A 437 15.80 51.24 -1.83
N LEU A 438 16.71 50.47 -1.22
CA LEU A 438 17.80 50.98 -0.41
C LEU A 438 19.05 51.33 -1.25
N CYS A 439 19.15 50.74 -2.47
CA CYS A 439 20.33 50.85 -3.29
C CYS A 439 20.36 52.10 -4.17
N GLU A 440 21.51 52.77 -4.22
CA GLU A 440 21.79 53.82 -5.20
C GLU A 440 22.31 53.17 -6.49
N MET A 441 21.55 53.25 -7.57
CA MET A 441 21.92 52.70 -8.86
C MET A 441 21.28 53.44 -10.03
N GLU A 442 21.92 53.39 -11.22
CA GLU A 442 21.39 53.94 -12.45
C GLU A 442 20.09 53.18 -12.85
N GLU A 443 19.14 53.92 -13.41
CA GLU A 443 17.83 53.39 -13.79
C GLU A 443 17.93 52.23 -14.78
N ARG A 444 18.94 52.22 -15.63
CA ARG A 444 19.23 51.14 -16.57
C ARG A 444 19.54 49.80 -15.85
N TYR A 445 20.36 49.85 -14.82
CA TYR A 445 20.74 48.64 -14.03
C TYR A 445 19.57 48.18 -13.17
N ARG A 446 18.79 49.14 -12.63
CA ARG A 446 17.54 48.81 -11.88
C ARG A 446 16.53 48.06 -12.75
N ASN A 447 16.30 48.57 -13.96
CA ASN A 447 15.38 47.93 -14.92
C ASN A 447 15.86 46.56 -15.38
N GLN A 448 17.18 46.35 -15.48
CA GLN A 448 17.72 45.03 -15.78
C GLN A 448 17.51 44.07 -14.60
N ALA A 449 17.79 44.46 -13.37
CA ALA A 449 17.57 43.67 -12.16
C ALA A 449 16.09 43.27 -12.01
N LEU A 450 15.18 44.20 -12.29
CA LEU A 450 13.75 43.93 -12.24
C LEU A 450 13.29 42.91 -13.28
N ARG A 451 13.88 42.94 -14.50
CA ARG A 451 13.58 41.91 -15.53
C ARG A 451 14.05 40.53 -15.12
N GLU A 452 15.28 40.42 -14.61
CA GLU A 452 15.83 39.16 -14.09
C GLU A 452 14.96 38.60 -12.97
N LEU A 453 14.51 39.43 -12.04
CA LEU A 453 13.60 39.05 -10.98
C LEU A 453 12.23 38.62 -11.51
N ASP A 454 11.67 39.30 -12.51
CA ASP A 454 10.40 38.96 -13.11
C ASP A 454 10.47 37.60 -13.81
N GLU A 455 11.58 37.31 -14.56
CA GLU A 455 11.82 36.00 -15.15
C GLU A 455 11.88 34.88 -14.10
N TRP A 456 12.56 35.08 -12.98
CA TRP A 456 12.66 34.10 -11.92
C TRP A 456 11.34 33.91 -11.18
N GLN A 457 10.58 34.98 -10.95
CA GLN A 457 9.27 34.92 -10.35
C GLN A 457 8.26 34.18 -11.25
N HIS A 458 8.33 34.36 -12.56
CA HIS A 458 7.53 33.60 -13.53
C HIS A 458 7.88 32.11 -13.53
N LYS A 459 9.16 31.76 -13.27
CA LYS A 459 9.60 30.36 -13.04
C LYS A 459 9.31 29.87 -11.62
N ALA A 460 8.55 30.65 -10.84
CA ALA A 460 8.16 30.31 -9.47
C ALA A 460 9.33 30.15 -8.47
N MET A 461 10.45 30.78 -8.74
CA MET A 461 11.60 30.79 -7.84
C MET A 461 11.41 31.80 -6.73
N ARG A 462 11.89 31.50 -5.55
CA ARG A 462 11.97 32.42 -4.43
C ARG A 462 13.19 33.32 -4.60
N THR A 463 12.99 34.65 -4.64
CA THR A 463 14.06 35.61 -4.89
C THR A 463 14.51 36.33 -3.63
N LEU A 464 15.81 36.55 -3.50
CA LEU A 464 16.44 37.38 -2.46
C LEU A 464 17.42 38.35 -3.09
N ALA A 465 17.61 39.49 -2.41
CA ALA A 465 18.68 40.44 -2.74
C ALA A 465 19.59 40.66 -1.55
N PHE A 466 20.88 40.87 -1.84
CA PHE A 466 21.92 41.25 -0.90
C PHE A 466 22.46 42.62 -1.24
N ALA A 467 22.60 43.48 -0.23
CA ALA A 467 23.21 44.82 -0.36
C ALA A 467 24.02 45.16 0.88
N TYR A 468 24.97 46.06 0.70
CA TYR A 468 25.77 46.55 1.81
C TYR A 468 25.93 48.07 1.75
N ARG A 469 26.23 48.64 2.90
CA ARG A 469 26.67 50.02 3.08
C ARG A 469 27.93 50.03 3.97
N ARG A 470 28.99 50.68 3.49
CA ARG A 470 30.16 50.94 4.33
C ARG A 470 29.88 52.05 5.32
N ILE A 471 30.26 51.84 6.58
CA ILE A 471 30.03 52.82 7.67
C ILE A 471 31.35 53.57 7.87
N ASP A 472 31.32 54.90 7.65
CA ASP A 472 32.51 55.74 7.76
C ASP A 472 33.03 55.82 9.21
N ARG A 473 34.36 55.97 9.37
CA ARG A 473 35.02 56.07 10.68
C ARG A 473 34.46 57.21 11.56
N GLY A 474 33.87 58.24 10.94
CA GLY A 474 33.24 59.36 11.63
C GLY A 474 31.87 59.03 12.21
N GLU A 475 31.12 58.12 11.57
CA GLU A 475 29.79 57.67 12.01
C GLU A 475 29.87 56.63 13.17
N ALA A 476 30.98 55.93 13.30
CA ALA A 476 31.20 54.85 14.31
C ALA A 476 32.53 55.00 15.06
N ALA A 477 32.77 56.15 15.73
CA ALA A 477 34.04 56.45 16.41
C ALA A 477 34.36 55.55 17.63
N SER A 478 33.39 54.80 18.19
CA SER A 478 33.62 53.77 19.24
C SER A 478 32.51 52.68 19.18
N GLU A 479 32.74 51.51 19.79
CA GLU A 479 31.75 50.43 19.90
C GLU A 479 30.42 50.90 20.54
N LYS A 480 30.48 51.96 21.38
CA LYS A 480 29.31 52.56 22.06
C LYS A 480 28.54 53.59 21.21
N SER A 481 29.11 54.03 20.08
CA SER A 481 28.54 55.09 19.21
C SER A 481 28.07 54.57 17.84
N VAL A 482 27.89 53.20 17.67
CA VAL A 482 27.36 52.63 16.42
C VAL A 482 25.89 53.08 16.24
N PRO A 483 25.53 53.73 15.12
CA PRO A 483 24.18 54.18 14.83
C PRO A 483 23.14 53.03 14.91
N THR A 484 21.89 53.37 15.09
CA THR A 484 20.83 52.34 14.99
C THR A 484 20.68 51.89 13.54
N ILE A 485 20.35 50.61 13.34
CA ILE A 485 20.16 50.00 12.00
C ILE A 485 19.13 50.86 11.23
N GLY A 486 18.04 51.33 11.89
CA GLY A 486 17.01 52.12 11.23
C GLY A 486 17.53 53.50 10.71
N GLN A 487 18.48 54.13 11.43
CA GLN A 487 19.09 55.37 10.98
C GLN A 487 19.98 55.17 9.73
N LEU A 488 20.71 54.05 9.70
CA LEU A 488 21.56 53.75 8.55
C LEU A 488 20.75 53.35 7.31
N LEU A 489 19.66 52.67 7.49
CA LEU A 489 18.75 52.28 6.37
C LEU A 489 18.06 53.46 5.70
N SER A 490 17.83 54.53 6.44
CA SER A 490 17.16 55.73 5.88
C SER A 490 18.04 56.54 4.89
N ALA A 491 19.32 56.26 4.82
CA ALA A 491 20.25 56.99 3.93
C ALA A 491 20.08 56.58 2.45
N LYS A 492 19.61 55.35 2.15
CA LYS A 492 19.38 54.84 0.78
C LYS A 492 20.59 54.91 -0.16
N ASP A 493 21.81 54.72 0.38
CA ASP A 493 23.11 54.75 -0.31
C ASP A 493 23.78 53.38 -0.32
N PHE A 494 23.01 52.33 -0.45
CA PHE A 494 23.51 50.95 -0.47
C PHE A 494 23.99 50.55 -1.85
N THR A 495 25.00 49.66 -1.86
CA THR A 495 25.48 48.97 -3.04
C THR A 495 24.85 47.59 -3.13
N LEU A 496 24.19 47.27 -4.24
CA LEU A 496 23.64 45.98 -4.50
C LEU A 496 24.76 44.97 -4.73
N GLN A 497 24.80 43.86 -3.93
CA GLN A 497 25.81 42.84 -4.06
C GLN A 497 25.43 41.74 -5.02
N ALA A 498 24.21 41.17 -4.80
CA ALA A 498 23.76 40.05 -5.60
C ALA A 498 22.24 39.95 -5.57
N LEU A 499 21.70 39.33 -6.62
CA LEU A 499 20.35 38.75 -6.68
C LEU A 499 20.51 37.23 -6.66
N VAL A 500 19.60 36.57 -5.93
CA VAL A 500 19.64 35.11 -5.73
C VAL A 500 18.25 34.54 -6.00
N ALA A 501 18.21 33.50 -6.85
CA ALA A 501 17.02 32.68 -7.09
C ALA A 501 17.17 31.33 -6.36
N ILE A 502 16.16 30.97 -5.60
CA ILE A 502 16.14 29.76 -4.78
C ILE A 502 14.90 28.97 -5.15
N THR A 503 15.06 27.69 -5.41
CA THR A 503 13.99 26.77 -5.78
C THR A 503 14.03 25.49 -4.97
N ASP A 504 12.90 24.81 -4.88
CA ASP A 504 12.80 23.41 -4.45
C ASP A 504 12.67 22.56 -5.72
N PRO A 505 13.76 21.93 -6.19
CA PRO A 505 13.78 21.28 -7.50
C PRO A 505 12.87 20.06 -7.57
N ILE A 506 12.26 19.86 -8.73
CA ILE A 506 11.48 18.66 -9.02
C ILE A 506 12.43 17.45 -9.03
N ARG A 507 11.98 16.34 -8.44
CA ARG A 507 12.72 15.07 -8.47
C ARG A 507 12.83 14.56 -9.91
N LYS A 508 14.00 14.12 -10.32
CA LYS A 508 14.32 13.72 -11.71
C LYS A 508 13.45 12.57 -12.24
N ASP A 509 12.93 11.74 -11.36
CA ASP A 509 12.11 10.56 -11.69
C ASP A 509 10.61 10.88 -11.84
N VAL A 510 10.14 12.04 -11.36
CA VAL A 510 8.71 12.41 -11.33
C VAL A 510 8.11 12.55 -12.73
N PRO A 511 8.69 13.28 -13.70
CA PRO A 511 8.07 13.44 -15.01
C PRO A 511 7.84 12.10 -15.72
N ALA A 512 8.82 11.17 -15.61
CA ALA A 512 8.69 9.83 -16.17
C ALA A 512 7.61 9.00 -15.48
N ALA A 513 7.50 9.09 -14.16
CA ALA A 513 6.50 8.37 -13.38
C ALA A 513 5.08 8.92 -13.61
N VAL A 514 4.91 10.24 -13.74
CA VAL A 514 3.63 10.87 -14.11
C VAL A 514 3.20 10.41 -15.50
N LYS A 515 4.12 10.40 -16.47
CA LYS A 515 3.85 9.89 -17.83
C LYS A 515 3.43 8.42 -17.81
N GLU A 516 4.08 7.58 -16.98
CA GLU A 516 3.71 6.17 -16.82
C GLU A 516 2.29 6.03 -16.22
N CYS A 517 1.93 6.81 -15.20
CA CYS A 517 0.59 6.83 -14.63
C CYS A 517 -0.47 7.26 -15.65
N ARG A 518 -0.22 8.32 -16.42
CA ARG A 518 -1.13 8.78 -17.48
C ARG A 518 -1.31 7.73 -18.58
N HIS A 519 -0.21 7.08 -19.01
CA HIS A 519 -0.29 5.96 -19.97
C HIS A 519 -1.12 4.80 -19.41
N ALA A 520 -1.07 4.58 -18.12
CA ALA A 520 -1.88 3.58 -17.43
C ALA A 520 -3.36 4.00 -17.24
N GLY A 521 -3.77 5.16 -17.78
CA GLY A 521 -5.13 5.70 -17.68
C GLY A 521 -5.45 6.28 -16.30
N ILE A 522 -4.43 6.73 -15.56
CA ILE A 522 -4.58 7.36 -14.24
C ILE A 522 -4.34 8.86 -14.39
N GLU A 523 -5.30 9.66 -13.95
CA GLU A 523 -5.16 11.10 -13.90
C GLU A 523 -4.31 11.52 -12.71
N VAL A 524 -3.38 12.44 -12.91
CA VAL A 524 -2.58 13.05 -11.84
C VAL A 524 -3.03 14.50 -11.69
N LYS A 525 -3.43 14.86 -10.47
CA LYS A 525 -3.87 16.21 -10.10
C LYS A 525 -2.93 16.76 -9.02
N VAL A 526 -2.44 17.97 -9.20
CA VAL A 526 -1.58 18.67 -8.23
C VAL A 526 -2.45 19.54 -7.35
N VAL A 527 -2.35 19.38 -6.02
CA VAL A 527 -3.12 20.15 -5.05
C VAL A 527 -2.16 20.73 -4.02
N THR A 528 -1.88 22.02 -4.11
CA THR A 528 -0.83 22.67 -3.32
C THR A 528 -1.29 23.97 -2.66
N GLY A 529 -0.69 24.32 -1.52
CA GLY A 529 -0.84 25.62 -0.88
C GLY A 529 -0.10 26.76 -1.60
N ASP A 530 0.74 26.46 -2.61
CA ASP A 530 1.54 27.45 -3.33
C ASP A 530 0.69 28.36 -4.24
N THR A 531 1.36 29.41 -4.76
CA THR A 531 0.74 30.36 -5.68
C THR A 531 0.37 29.70 -7.02
N ALA A 532 -0.57 30.30 -7.75
CA ALA A 532 -1.01 29.78 -9.03
C ALA A 532 0.14 29.70 -10.06
N ALA A 533 1.05 30.68 -10.07
CA ALA A 533 2.22 30.67 -10.96
C ALA A 533 3.14 29.49 -10.68
N THR A 534 3.48 29.27 -9.41
CA THR A 534 4.31 28.12 -8.98
C THR A 534 3.65 26.77 -9.34
N ALA A 535 2.37 26.65 -9.03
CA ALA A 535 1.63 25.42 -9.29
C ALA A 535 1.51 25.11 -10.80
N MET A 536 1.31 26.15 -11.62
CA MET A 536 1.27 26.05 -13.08
C MET A 536 2.60 25.56 -13.65
N GLU A 537 3.70 26.21 -13.22
CA GLU A 537 5.03 25.88 -13.72
C GLU A 537 5.40 24.42 -13.39
N ILE A 538 5.15 23.99 -12.18
CA ILE A 538 5.35 22.60 -11.76
C ILE A 538 4.48 21.65 -12.59
N GLY A 539 3.19 21.98 -12.78
CA GLY A 539 2.29 21.20 -13.61
C GLY A 539 2.79 21.02 -15.04
N LYS A 540 3.39 22.07 -15.63
CA LYS A 540 4.03 22.00 -16.97
C LYS A 540 5.26 21.07 -16.95
N GLN A 541 6.16 21.27 -15.99
CA GLN A 541 7.42 20.50 -15.92
C GLN A 541 7.18 19.01 -15.71
N ILE A 542 6.16 18.61 -14.93
CA ILE A 542 5.83 17.20 -14.71
C ILE A 542 4.86 16.62 -15.76
N GLY A 543 4.32 17.45 -16.66
CA GLY A 543 3.47 17.03 -17.76
C GLY A 543 2.05 16.58 -17.36
N VAL A 544 1.40 17.26 -16.38
CA VAL A 544 0.00 16.96 -16.02
C VAL A 544 -1.00 17.61 -16.95
N PHE A 545 -0.62 18.71 -17.63
CA PHE A 545 -1.44 19.31 -18.68
C PHE A 545 -1.39 18.45 -19.94
N GLU A 546 -2.49 18.40 -20.65
CA GLU A 546 -2.58 17.69 -21.93
C GLU A 546 -1.88 18.52 -23.02
N ASP A 547 -1.16 17.86 -23.94
CA ASP A 547 -0.58 18.51 -25.10
C ASP A 547 -1.71 19.11 -25.96
N GLU A 548 -1.46 20.23 -26.63
CA GLU A 548 -2.45 20.95 -27.43
C GLU A 548 -3.19 20.10 -28.49
N ALA A 549 -2.61 18.97 -28.86
CA ALA A 549 -3.19 18.03 -29.84
C ALA A 549 -4.20 17.02 -29.24
N GLU A 550 -4.26 16.83 -27.92
CA GLU A 550 -5.19 15.92 -27.23
C GLU A 550 -6.32 16.66 -26.48
N ASN A 551 -6.33 17.98 -26.51
CA ASN A 551 -7.25 18.86 -25.77
C ASN A 551 -8.67 18.95 -26.37
N ILE A 552 -9.18 17.88 -26.94
CA ILE A 552 -10.58 17.80 -27.34
C ILE A 552 -11.34 17.08 -26.22
N GLY A 553 -12.08 17.85 -25.40
CA GLY A 553 -13.01 17.28 -24.44
C GLY A 553 -14.02 16.34 -25.10
N ALA A 554 -14.65 15.46 -24.33
CA ALA A 554 -15.63 14.50 -24.82
C ALA A 554 -16.79 15.15 -25.62
N ASP A 555 -16.99 16.47 -25.46
CA ASP A 555 -17.99 17.27 -26.19
C ASP A 555 -17.40 18.14 -27.31
N GLY A 556 -16.10 17.96 -27.67
CA GLY A 556 -15.46 18.67 -28.78
C GLY A 556 -15.03 20.11 -28.47
N ASP A 557 -15.15 20.59 -27.24
CA ASP A 557 -14.70 21.92 -26.82
C ASP A 557 -13.28 21.86 -26.25
N MET A 558 -12.40 22.79 -26.72
CA MET A 558 -11.03 22.92 -26.20
C MET A 558 -11.09 23.44 -24.74
N THR A 559 -10.70 22.61 -23.78
CA THR A 559 -10.52 23.07 -22.39
C THR A 559 -9.31 24.00 -22.33
N SER A 560 -9.54 25.28 -22.09
CA SER A 560 -8.47 26.27 -21.91
C SER A 560 -7.66 25.90 -20.64
N LEU A 561 -6.39 26.28 -20.57
CA LEU A 561 -5.55 26.12 -19.37
C LEU A 561 -6.24 26.68 -18.11
N ASP A 562 -7.03 27.74 -18.25
CA ASP A 562 -7.82 28.36 -17.18
C ASP A 562 -8.93 27.41 -16.65
N GLN A 563 -9.42 26.49 -17.48
CA GLN A 563 -10.38 25.49 -17.04
C GLN A 563 -9.72 24.36 -16.27
N GLN A 564 -8.45 24.07 -16.51
CA GLN A 564 -7.68 23.02 -15.82
C GLN A 564 -7.06 23.48 -14.50
N MET A 565 -7.13 24.78 -14.20
CA MET A 565 -6.62 25.37 -12.98
C MET A 565 -7.73 26.00 -12.14
N ILE A 566 -7.56 25.97 -10.81
CA ILE A 566 -8.44 26.66 -9.86
C ILE A 566 -7.66 27.04 -8.61
N THR A 567 -8.06 28.17 -7.98
CA THR A 567 -7.56 28.52 -6.65
C THR A 567 -8.47 27.98 -5.56
N GLY A 568 -7.96 27.80 -4.35
CA GLY A 568 -8.76 27.38 -3.20
C GLY A 568 -9.94 28.31 -2.93
N GLU A 569 -9.74 29.63 -3.06
CA GLU A 569 -10.80 30.62 -2.90
C GLU A 569 -11.91 30.47 -3.96
N GLN A 570 -11.53 30.31 -5.23
CA GLN A 570 -12.49 30.06 -6.31
C GLN A 570 -13.24 28.74 -6.08
N TRP A 571 -12.52 27.69 -5.63
CA TRP A 571 -13.12 26.39 -5.33
C TRP A 571 -14.14 26.45 -4.19
N GLU A 572 -13.84 27.20 -3.13
CA GLU A 572 -14.78 27.43 -2.01
C GLU A 572 -16.05 28.16 -2.43
N ALA A 573 -15.92 29.11 -3.34
CA ALA A 573 -17.04 29.90 -3.83
C ALA A 573 -18.03 29.09 -4.70
N LEU A 574 -17.64 27.93 -5.23
CA LEU A 574 -18.50 27.08 -6.04
C LEU A 574 -19.57 26.38 -5.18
N SER A 575 -20.80 26.32 -5.69
CA SER A 575 -21.81 25.39 -5.15
C SER A 575 -21.39 23.93 -5.29
N ASP A 576 -22.01 23.03 -4.55
CA ASP A 576 -21.68 21.58 -4.66
C ASP A 576 -21.96 21.00 -6.04
N GLU A 577 -22.96 21.50 -6.77
CA GLU A 577 -23.26 21.07 -8.14
C GLU A 577 -22.21 21.55 -9.13
N GLU A 578 -21.74 22.77 -9.01
CA GLU A 578 -20.66 23.34 -9.83
C GLU A 578 -19.33 22.68 -9.51
N ALA A 579 -19.02 22.49 -8.22
CA ALA A 579 -17.83 21.76 -7.78
C ALA A 579 -17.81 20.31 -8.30
N TYR A 580 -18.96 19.64 -8.28
CA TYR A 580 -19.09 18.30 -8.85
C TYR A 580 -18.77 18.30 -10.35
N LYS A 581 -19.36 19.20 -11.15
CA LYS A 581 -19.09 19.28 -12.61
C LYS A 581 -17.62 19.59 -12.89
N ARG A 582 -17.03 20.50 -12.11
CA ARG A 582 -15.69 21.04 -12.32
C ARG A 582 -14.56 20.07 -11.88
N ALA A 583 -14.82 19.18 -10.89
CA ALA A 583 -13.81 18.33 -10.26
C ALA A 583 -12.99 17.48 -11.25
N LYS A 584 -13.59 17.02 -12.35
CA LYS A 584 -12.89 16.22 -13.37
C LYS A 584 -11.90 17.04 -14.18
N ASP A 585 -12.25 18.27 -14.53
CA ASP A 585 -11.45 19.09 -15.45
C ASP A 585 -10.22 19.68 -14.76
N ILE A 586 -10.27 19.88 -13.44
CA ILE A 586 -9.16 20.43 -12.65
C ILE A 586 -7.97 19.48 -12.71
N ARG A 587 -6.81 20.01 -13.16
CA ARG A 587 -5.49 19.36 -13.11
C ARG A 587 -4.63 19.93 -11.99
N VAL A 588 -4.75 21.22 -11.71
CA VAL A 588 -3.96 21.92 -10.70
C VAL A 588 -4.87 22.78 -9.84
N MET A 589 -4.79 22.61 -8.51
CA MET A 589 -5.40 23.46 -7.51
C MET A 589 -4.31 24.15 -6.71
N SER A 590 -4.29 25.48 -6.73
CA SER A 590 -3.34 26.34 -6.03
C SER A 590 -3.97 26.98 -4.80
N ARG A 591 -3.15 27.41 -3.82
CA ARG A 591 -3.61 27.99 -2.53
C ARG A 591 -4.70 27.15 -1.85
N ALA A 592 -4.60 25.83 -1.99
CA ALA A 592 -5.55 24.90 -1.43
C ALA A 592 -5.41 24.80 0.09
N ARG A 593 -6.53 24.90 0.78
CA ARG A 593 -6.62 24.62 2.22
C ARG A 593 -6.91 23.13 2.44
N PRO A 594 -6.73 22.60 3.62
CA PRO A 594 -7.05 21.21 3.96
C PRO A 594 -8.48 20.78 3.58
N THR A 595 -9.44 21.67 3.83
CA THR A 595 -10.86 21.47 3.48
C THR A 595 -11.11 21.40 1.98
N ASP A 596 -10.35 22.17 1.18
CA ASP A 596 -10.47 22.20 -0.28
C ASP A 596 -9.96 20.89 -0.87
N LYS A 597 -8.83 20.36 -0.34
CA LYS A 597 -8.29 19.04 -0.71
C LYS A 597 -9.31 17.94 -0.44
N GLN A 598 -9.90 17.92 0.75
CA GLN A 598 -10.91 16.92 1.12
C GLN A 598 -12.18 17.03 0.25
N ARG A 599 -12.68 18.25 -0.02
CA ARG A 599 -13.85 18.46 -0.87
C ARG A 599 -13.63 18.00 -2.30
N LEU A 600 -12.44 18.25 -2.88
CA LEU A 600 -12.08 17.75 -4.21
C LEU A 600 -12.12 16.22 -4.26
N VAL A 601 -11.53 15.55 -3.28
CA VAL A 601 -11.56 14.09 -3.16
C VAL A 601 -12.99 13.58 -3.08
N ALA A 602 -13.85 14.21 -2.27
CA ALA A 602 -15.26 13.84 -2.14
C ALA A 602 -16.03 13.96 -3.46
N MET A 603 -15.80 15.04 -4.24
CA MET A 603 -16.45 15.23 -5.53
C MET A 603 -15.98 14.22 -6.58
N LEU A 604 -14.68 13.89 -6.61
CA LEU A 604 -14.14 12.85 -7.49
C LEU A 604 -14.71 11.46 -7.15
N GLN A 605 -14.84 11.14 -5.87
CA GLN A 605 -15.47 9.89 -5.42
C GLN A 605 -16.95 9.80 -5.80
N LYS A 606 -17.70 10.91 -5.72
CA LYS A 606 -19.09 10.99 -6.21
C LYS A 606 -19.20 10.72 -7.71
N HIS A 607 -18.16 11.03 -8.50
CA HIS A 607 -18.06 10.65 -9.91
C HIS A 607 -17.75 9.16 -10.13
N GLY A 608 -17.53 8.40 -9.07
CA GLY A 608 -17.16 6.98 -9.14
C GLY A 608 -15.66 6.75 -9.39
N GLU A 609 -14.84 7.82 -9.25
CA GLU A 609 -13.39 7.70 -9.35
C GLU A 609 -12.80 7.05 -8.08
N VAL A 610 -11.77 6.23 -8.26
CA VAL A 610 -10.99 5.67 -7.15
C VAL A 610 -9.80 6.58 -6.91
N VAL A 611 -9.83 7.31 -5.81
CA VAL A 611 -8.89 8.40 -5.54
C VAL A 611 -7.82 7.96 -4.55
N ALA A 612 -6.55 8.16 -4.93
CA ALA A 612 -5.41 8.14 -4.03
C ALA A 612 -4.96 9.58 -3.73
N VAL A 613 -4.54 9.84 -2.50
CA VAL A 613 -4.06 11.17 -2.06
C VAL A 613 -2.69 11.03 -1.45
N THR A 614 -1.74 11.91 -1.80
CA THR A 614 -0.46 12.03 -1.09
C THR A 614 -0.44 13.24 -0.16
N GLY A 615 0.28 13.11 0.95
CA GLY A 615 0.50 14.23 1.88
C GLY A 615 1.56 13.89 2.91
N ASP A 616 2.19 14.92 3.48
CA ASP A 616 3.25 14.80 4.48
C ASP A 616 2.94 15.54 5.79
N GLY A 617 1.98 16.46 5.77
CA GLY A 617 1.65 17.33 6.87
C GLY A 617 0.36 16.96 7.63
N THR A 618 0.19 17.58 8.79
CA THR A 618 -1.07 17.52 9.56
C THR A 618 -2.25 18.06 8.77
N ASN A 619 -2.00 19.01 7.87
CA ASN A 619 -3.01 19.62 7.01
C ASN A 619 -3.58 18.64 5.97
N ASP A 620 -2.85 17.58 5.64
CA ASP A 620 -3.27 16.58 4.66
C ASP A 620 -4.07 15.43 5.28
N ALA A 621 -4.00 15.27 6.60
CA ALA A 621 -4.61 14.15 7.31
C ALA A 621 -6.11 13.96 6.99
N PRO A 622 -6.96 15.00 6.92
CA PRO A 622 -8.36 14.84 6.54
C PRO A 622 -8.55 14.27 5.13
N ALA A 623 -7.75 14.73 4.16
CA ALA A 623 -7.80 14.25 2.78
C ALA A 623 -7.25 12.83 2.65
N LEU A 624 -6.15 12.50 3.36
CA LEU A 624 -5.57 11.17 3.42
C LEU A 624 -6.55 10.14 3.97
N HIS A 625 -7.23 10.48 5.08
CA HIS A 625 -8.21 9.59 5.71
C HIS A 625 -9.47 9.40 4.85
N TYR A 626 -9.90 10.45 4.13
CA TYR A 626 -11.12 10.41 3.31
C TYR A 626 -10.91 9.72 1.96
N ALA A 627 -9.69 9.64 1.46
CA ALA A 627 -9.35 9.01 0.21
C ALA A 627 -9.63 7.49 0.22
N HIS A 628 -9.75 6.88 -0.96
CA HIS A 628 -9.77 5.42 -1.07
C HIS A 628 -8.42 4.80 -0.68
N VAL A 629 -7.32 5.52 -0.95
CA VAL A 629 -5.97 5.20 -0.46
C VAL A 629 -5.24 6.47 -0.08
N GLY A 630 -4.96 6.63 1.21
CA GLY A 630 -4.08 7.67 1.72
C GLY A 630 -2.62 7.22 1.64
N LEU A 631 -1.76 8.05 1.07
CA LEU A 631 -0.32 7.81 0.87
C LEU A 631 0.48 8.86 1.63
N SER A 632 1.09 8.50 2.75
CA SER A 632 2.00 9.39 3.48
C SER A 632 3.44 9.25 2.99
N LEU A 633 4.23 10.32 3.18
CA LEU A 633 5.67 10.26 2.95
C LEU A 633 6.41 9.62 4.15
N GLY A 634 7.57 9.03 3.91
CA GLY A 634 8.46 8.51 4.95
C GLY A 634 8.98 9.62 5.86
N SER A 635 9.25 10.80 5.29
CA SER A 635 9.62 12.03 6.00
C SER A 635 8.44 12.76 6.64
N GLY A 636 7.19 12.37 6.31
CA GLY A 636 5.97 13.04 6.78
C GLY A 636 5.73 12.92 8.28
N THR A 637 4.84 13.77 8.79
CA THR A 637 4.46 13.82 10.22
C THR A 637 3.76 12.51 10.65
N SER A 638 3.78 12.24 11.95
CA SER A 638 3.10 11.10 12.54
C SER A 638 1.59 11.12 12.24
N VAL A 639 0.98 12.31 12.25
CA VAL A 639 -0.44 12.50 11.92
C VAL A 639 -0.76 12.07 10.49
N ALA A 640 0.05 12.50 9.52
CA ALA A 640 -0.13 12.10 8.13
C ALA A 640 0.06 10.59 7.95
N LYS A 641 1.07 10.00 8.60
CA LYS A 641 1.30 8.55 8.57
C LYS A 641 0.15 7.77 9.17
N GLU A 642 -0.41 8.21 10.28
CA GLU A 642 -1.53 7.52 10.93
C GLU A 642 -2.84 7.62 10.13
N ALA A 643 -3.10 8.78 9.52
CA ALA A 643 -4.24 8.98 8.63
C ALA A 643 -4.14 8.18 7.33
N SER A 644 -2.93 7.72 6.95
CA SER A 644 -2.67 7.05 5.69
C SER A 644 -2.90 5.52 5.75
N ASP A 645 -3.04 4.93 4.57
CA ASP A 645 -3.16 3.47 4.39
C ASP A 645 -1.82 2.86 3.95
N MET A 646 -0.91 3.67 3.40
CA MET A 646 0.41 3.28 2.93
C MET A 646 1.41 4.42 3.13
N THR A 647 2.67 4.09 3.46
CA THR A 647 3.76 5.06 3.59
C THR A 647 4.82 4.82 2.51
N LEU A 648 5.22 5.88 1.81
CA LEU A 648 6.28 5.88 0.80
C LEU A 648 7.62 6.13 1.49
N LEU A 649 8.43 5.10 1.69
CA LEU A 649 9.66 5.19 2.49
C LEU A 649 10.78 6.03 1.85
N ASP A 650 10.73 6.23 0.53
CA ASP A 650 11.68 7.01 -0.25
C ASP A 650 11.14 8.36 -0.72
N ASP A 651 9.94 8.71 -0.26
CA ASP A 651 9.23 9.95 -0.65
C ASP A 651 9.08 10.14 -2.18
N SER A 652 9.21 9.05 -2.96
CA SER A 652 9.25 9.12 -4.42
C SER A 652 7.87 8.86 -5.05
N PHE A 653 7.47 9.73 -5.99
CA PHE A 653 6.27 9.53 -6.80
C PHE A 653 6.34 8.24 -7.65
N LYS A 654 7.55 7.80 -8.03
CA LYS A 654 7.76 6.53 -8.74
C LYS A 654 7.28 5.33 -7.93
N SER A 655 7.41 5.38 -6.60
CA SER A 655 6.92 4.32 -5.71
C SER A 655 5.41 4.21 -5.75
N ILE A 656 4.67 5.30 -6.05
CA ILE A 656 3.22 5.27 -6.28
C ILE A 656 2.90 4.47 -7.55
N ALA A 657 3.57 4.76 -8.67
CA ALA A 657 3.41 4.00 -9.91
C ALA A 657 3.69 2.51 -9.71
N ASN A 658 4.75 2.18 -8.95
CA ASN A 658 5.06 0.80 -8.57
C ASN A 658 3.93 0.18 -7.73
N ALA A 659 3.35 0.90 -6.76
CA ALA A 659 2.23 0.39 -5.95
C ALA A 659 0.99 0.09 -6.82
N VAL A 660 0.68 0.93 -7.80
CA VAL A 660 -0.38 0.67 -8.79
C VAL A 660 -0.09 -0.60 -9.58
N MET A 661 1.12 -0.74 -10.11
CA MET A 661 1.54 -1.93 -10.85
C MET A 661 1.40 -3.21 -10.01
N TRP A 662 1.79 -3.16 -8.74
CA TRP A 662 1.65 -4.27 -7.80
C TRP A 662 0.18 -4.61 -7.52
N GLY A 663 -0.66 -3.61 -7.28
CA GLY A 663 -2.09 -3.79 -7.05
C GLY A 663 -2.81 -4.41 -8.26
N ARG A 664 -2.51 -3.94 -9.48
CA ARG A 664 -3.03 -4.52 -10.73
C ARG A 664 -2.55 -5.95 -10.95
N SER A 665 -1.28 -6.22 -10.62
CA SER A 665 -0.70 -7.56 -10.74
C SER A 665 -1.32 -8.54 -9.74
N LEU A 666 -1.60 -8.09 -8.51
CA LEU A 666 -2.33 -8.85 -7.49
C LEU A 666 -3.71 -9.31 -8.02
N TYR A 667 -4.49 -8.36 -8.52
CA TYR A 667 -5.81 -8.63 -9.06
C TYR A 667 -5.77 -9.63 -10.23
N ARG A 668 -4.82 -9.45 -11.16
CA ARG A 668 -4.63 -10.38 -12.28
C ARG A 668 -4.21 -11.78 -11.83
N ASN A 669 -3.38 -11.90 -10.81
CA ASN A 669 -2.96 -13.19 -10.28
C ASN A 669 -4.14 -13.93 -9.62
N LEU A 670 -5.03 -13.21 -8.93
CA LEU A 670 -6.27 -13.78 -8.40
C LEU A 670 -7.24 -14.22 -9.52
N GLN A 671 -7.36 -13.44 -10.60
CA GLN A 671 -8.14 -13.86 -11.77
C GLN A 671 -7.59 -15.14 -12.42
N ARG A 672 -6.25 -15.28 -12.50
CA ARG A 672 -5.59 -16.49 -13.01
C ARG A 672 -5.92 -17.71 -12.16
N PHE A 673 -5.85 -17.55 -10.84
CA PHE A 673 -6.22 -18.62 -9.91
C PHE A 673 -7.70 -19.00 -10.04
N LEU A 674 -8.61 -18.02 -10.02
CA LEU A 674 -10.05 -18.27 -10.20
C LEU A 674 -10.37 -18.95 -11.53
N PHE A 675 -9.72 -18.52 -12.60
CA PHE A 675 -9.91 -19.16 -13.91
C PHE A 675 -9.50 -20.64 -13.84
N PHE A 676 -8.33 -20.93 -13.29
CA PHE A 676 -7.84 -22.29 -13.13
C PHE A 676 -8.82 -23.15 -12.32
N GLN A 677 -9.16 -22.72 -11.11
CA GLN A 677 -10.02 -23.45 -10.18
C GLN A 677 -11.42 -23.69 -10.74
N LEU A 678 -12.03 -22.65 -11.30
CA LEU A 678 -13.39 -22.81 -11.83
C LEU A 678 -13.47 -23.70 -13.07
N VAL A 679 -12.43 -23.75 -13.90
CA VAL A 679 -12.34 -24.73 -15.00
C VAL A 679 -12.29 -26.15 -14.45
N VAL A 680 -11.49 -26.40 -13.41
CA VAL A 680 -11.44 -27.71 -12.72
C VAL A 680 -12.80 -28.10 -12.19
N ASN A 681 -13.45 -27.19 -11.44
CA ASN A 681 -14.75 -27.45 -10.80
C ASN A 681 -15.86 -27.72 -11.83
N VAL A 682 -15.95 -26.92 -12.91
CA VAL A 682 -16.92 -27.14 -13.99
C VAL A 682 -16.72 -28.49 -14.67
N THR A 683 -15.45 -28.83 -14.97
CA THR A 683 -15.14 -30.13 -15.61
C THR A 683 -15.53 -31.29 -14.70
N ALA A 684 -15.13 -31.26 -13.45
CA ALA A 684 -15.38 -32.32 -12.47
C ALA A 684 -16.89 -32.49 -12.18
N LEU A 685 -17.59 -31.37 -11.96
CA LEU A 685 -19.04 -31.37 -11.73
C LEU A 685 -19.81 -32.04 -12.91
N LEU A 686 -19.44 -31.64 -14.15
CA LEU A 686 -20.08 -32.22 -15.35
C LEU A 686 -19.72 -33.69 -15.54
N LEU A 687 -18.49 -34.11 -15.15
CA LEU A 687 -18.07 -35.52 -15.24
C LEU A 687 -18.87 -36.41 -14.30
N VAL A 688 -19.04 -35.97 -13.04
CA VAL A 688 -19.81 -36.77 -12.07
C VAL A 688 -21.29 -36.85 -12.47
N LEU A 689 -21.88 -35.70 -12.85
CA LEU A 689 -23.26 -35.68 -13.34
C LEU A 689 -23.42 -36.54 -14.60
N GLY A 690 -22.54 -36.41 -15.59
CA GLY A 690 -22.57 -37.18 -16.83
C GLY A 690 -22.41 -38.68 -16.62
N GLY A 691 -21.45 -39.08 -15.76
CA GLY A 691 -21.23 -40.46 -15.38
C GLY A 691 -22.47 -41.08 -14.71
N SER A 692 -23.08 -40.37 -13.79
CA SER A 692 -24.30 -40.82 -13.10
C SER A 692 -25.48 -40.96 -14.04
N ILE A 693 -25.60 -40.08 -15.06
CA ILE A 693 -26.73 -40.19 -16.07
C ILE A 693 -26.60 -41.45 -16.93
N ILE A 694 -25.38 -41.89 -17.28
CA ILE A 694 -25.15 -43.09 -18.07
C ILE A 694 -25.10 -44.37 -17.20
N GLY A 695 -25.24 -44.24 -15.86
CA GLY A 695 -25.30 -45.37 -14.94
C GLY A 695 -23.94 -45.99 -14.62
N THR A 696 -22.81 -45.28 -14.91
CA THR A 696 -21.47 -45.73 -14.50
C THR A 696 -21.28 -45.52 -13.00
N GLU A 697 -20.52 -46.40 -12.36
CA GLU A 697 -19.97 -46.12 -11.04
C GLU A 697 -19.24 -44.76 -11.06
N MET A 698 -19.22 -44.07 -9.91
CA MET A 698 -18.60 -42.72 -9.82
C MET A 698 -17.21 -42.65 -10.49
N PRO A 699 -17.07 -41.87 -11.57
CA PRO A 699 -15.81 -41.82 -12.34
C PRO A 699 -14.64 -41.22 -11.56
N LEU A 700 -14.96 -40.51 -10.51
CA LEU A 700 -13.99 -39.91 -9.58
C LEU A 700 -14.48 -40.13 -8.15
N THR A 701 -13.65 -40.68 -7.27
CA THR A 701 -13.97 -40.89 -5.85
C THR A 701 -13.83 -39.61 -5.03
N VAL A 702 -14.46 -39.57 -3.85
CA VAL A 702 -14.34 -38.44 -2.92
C VAL A 702 -12.87 -38.13 -2.59
N THR A 703 -12.05 -39.15 -2.36
CA THR A 703 -10.63 -39.03 -2.04
C THR A 703 -9.82 -38.44 -3.20
N GLN A 704 -10.10 -38.84 -4.44
CA GLN A 704 -9.47 -38.29 -5.64
C GLN A 704 -9.82 -36.81 -5.83
N ILE A 705 -11.06 -36.45 -5.58
CA ILE A 705 -11.55 -35.08 -5.67
C ILE A 705 -10.94 -34.20 -4.59
N LEU A 706 -10.84 -34.70 -3.37
CA LEU A 706 -10.15 -34.00 -2.28
C LEU A 706 -8.66 -33.77 -2.61
N TRP A 707 -7.98 -34.73 -3.25
CA TRP A 707 -6.62 -34.49 -3.77
C TRP A 707 -6.58 -33.31 -4.75
N VAL A 708 -7.48 -33.27 -5.70
CA VAL A 708 -7.51 -32.23 -6.73
C VAL A 708 -7.89 -30.87 -6.14
N ASN A 709 -9.06 -30.76 -5.51
CA ASN A 709 -9.60 -29.48 -5.06
C ASN A 709 -8.87 -28.92 -3.84
N LEU A 710 -8.36 -29.76 -2.97
CA LEU A 710 -7.84 -29.32 -1.71
C LEU A 710 -6.34 -29.16 -1.71
N ILE A 711 -5.62 -30.13 -2.25
CA ILE A 711 -4.15 -30.15 -2.26
C ILE A 711 -3.60 -29.47 -3.51
N MET A 712 -4.06 -29.92 -4.69
CA MET A 712 -3.57 -29.38 -5.96
C MET A 712 -3.96 -27.89 -6.14
N ASP A 713 -5.21 -27.50 -5.81
CA ASP A 713 -5.69 -26.12 -5.89
C ASP A 713 -4.96 -25.21 -4.88
N THR A 714 -4.65 -25.71 -3.69
CA THR A 714 -3.81 -25.01 -2.71
C THR A 714 -2.42 -24.69 -3.27
N PHE A 715 -1.76 -25.66 -3.89
CA PHE A 715 -0.48 -25.45 -4.53
C PHE A 715 -0.57 -24.56 -5.76
N ALA A 716 -1.63 -24.69 -6.56
CA ALA A 716 -1.89 -23.81 -7.70
C ALA A 716 -2.11 -22.35 -7.25
N ALA A 717 -2.83 -22.15 -6.13
CA ALA A 717 -3.01 -20.84 -5.52
C ALA A 717 -1.65 -20.22 -5.13
N LEU A 718 -0.79 -20.99 -4.47
CA LEU A 718 0.57 -20.56 -4.12
C LEU A 718 1.41 -20.19 -5.34
N ALA A 719 1.38 -21.02 -6.40
CA ALA A 719 2.10 -20.77 -7.63
C ALA A 719 1.66 -19.49 -8.32
N LEU A 720 0.34 -19.32 -8.53
CA LEU A 720 -0.23 -18.19 -9.25
C LEU A 720 -0.18 -16.89 -8.44
N ALA A 721 -0.39 -16.97 -7.11
CA ALA A 721 -0.21 -15.82 -6.21
C ALA A 721 1.25 -15.33 -6.13
N SER A 722 2.21 -16.24 -6.30
CA SER A 722 3.64 -15.92 -6.22
C SER A 722 4.22 -15.33 -7.51
N LEU A 723 3.45 -15.20 -8.59
CA LEU A 723 3.93 -14.63 -9.85
C LEU A 723 4.42 -13.17 -9.66
N PRO A 724 5.56 -12.80 -10.28
CA PRO A 724 6.07 -11.43 -10.19
C PRO A 724 5.14 -10.43 -10.90
N PRO A 725 5.23 -9.14 -10.56
CA PRO A 725 4.48 -8.11 -11.25
C PRO A 725 4.93 -8.03 -12.71
N SER A 726 4.04 -7.59 -13.55
CA SER A 726 4.33 -7.37 -14.96
C SER A 726 3.99 -5.92 -15.34
N HIS A 727 4.93 -5.22 -15.96
CA HIS A 727 4.66 -3.88 -16.53
C HIS A 727 3.53 -3.89 -17.57
N GLU A 728 3.18 -5.06 -18.13
CA GLU A 728 2.05 -5.19 -19.07
C GLU A 728 0.71 -4.74 -18.45
N VAL A 729 0.58 -4.82 -17.11
CA VAL A 729 -0.65 -4.38 -16.42
C VAL A 729 -0.83 -2.85 -16.46
N MET A 730 0.24 -2.09 -16.71
CA MET A 730 0.19 -0.64 -16.85
C MET A 730 -0.36 -0.19 -18.22
N ASN A 731 -0.48 -1.11 -19.18
CA ASN A 731 -1.15 -0.85 -20.46
C ASN A 731 -2.67 -1.05 -20.39
N ASP A 732 -3.17 -1.61 -19.30
CA ASP A 732 -4.61 -1.81 -19.12
C ASP A 732 -5.25 -0.55 -18.53
N LYS A 733 -6.48 -0.24 -18.93
CA LYS A 733 -7.26 0.82 -18.30
C LYS A 733 -7.62 0.44 -16.86
N PRO A 734 -7.76 1.42 -15.94
CA PRO A 734 -8.20 1.16 -14.58
C PRO A 734 -9.57 0.47 -14.58
N ARG A 735 -9.76 -0.48 -13.66
CA ARG A 735 -11.06 -1.12 -13.44
C ARG A 735 -11.98 -0.20 -12.65
N LYS A 736 -13.28 -0.30 -12.87
CA LYS A 736 -14.26 0.35 -12.00
C LYS A 736 -14.32 -0.36 -10.64
N ALA A 737 -14.57 0.38 -9.57
CA ALA A 737 -14.70 -0.19 -8.23
C ALA A 737 -15.83 -1.26 -8.14
N THR A 738 -16.85 -1.13 -8.99
CA THR A 738 -18.02 -2.03 -9.07
C THR A 738 -17.80 -3.24 -9.97
N ASP A 739 -16.69 -3.30 -10.72
CA ASP A 739 -16.44 -4.41 -11.64
C ASP A 739 -16.24 -5.72 -10.88
N PHE A 740 -16.98 -6.74 -11.29
CA PHE A 740 -16.88 -8.07 -10.72
C PHE A 740 -15.59 -8.75 -11.20
N ILE A 741 -14.93 -9.49 -10.31
CA ILE A 741 -13.62 -10.11 -10.60
C ILE A 741 -13.65 -11.06 -11.81
N ILE A 742 -14.78 -11.73 -12.03
CA ILE A 742 -15.03 -12.57 -13.20
C ILE A 742 -15.75 -11.72 -14.24
N ASN A 743 -15.01 -11.21 -15.23
CA ASN A 743 -15.61 -10.51 -16.36
C ASN A 743 -16.25 -11.49 -17.36
N LYS A 744 -17.09 -10.98 -18.26
CA LYS A 744 -17.81 -11.80 -19.26
C LYS A 744 -16.90 -12.67 -20.13
N GLY A 745 -15.75 -12.14 -20.51
CA GLY A 745 -14.76 -12.89 -21.31
C GLY A 745 -14.11 -14.04 -20.52
N MET A 746 -13.82 -13.82 -19.24
CA MET A 746 -13.31 -14.85 -18.34
C MET A 746 -14.35 -15.93 -18.07
N ALA A 747 -15.61 -15.55 -17.80
CA ALA A 747 -16.70 -16.48 -17.60
C ALA A 747 -16.92 -17.38 -18.83
N PHE A 748 -16.92 -16.79 -20.04
CA PHE A 748 -16.98 -17.55 -21.28
C PHE A 748 -15.79 -18.52 -21.43
N GLY A 749 -14.57 -18.05 -21.13
CA GLY A 749 -13.38 -18.89 -21.15
C GLY A 749 -13.44 -20.07 -20.18
N ILE A 750 -13.92 -19.84 -18.95
CA ILE A 750 -14.11 -20.91 -17.93
C ILE A 750 -15.08 -21.97 -18.45
N LEU A 751 -16.25 -21.54 -18.93
CA LEU A 751 -17.26 -22.46 -19.44
C LEU A 751 -16.77 -23.21 -20.69
N PHE A 752 -16.14 -22.50 -21.63
CA PHE A 752 -15.61 -23.11 -22.84
C PHE A 752 -14.54 -24.17 -22.55
N CYS A 753 -13.53 -23.84 -21.73
CA CYS A 753 -12.48 -24.79 -21.35
C CYS A 753 -13.05 -25.95 -20.51
N GLY A 754 -13.92 -25.65 -19.53
CA GLY A 754 -14.52 -26.67 -18.69
C GLY A 754 -15.38 -27.66 -19.47
N ILE A 755 -16.21 -27.18 -20.39
CA ILE A 755 -17.04 -28.04 -21.26
C ILE A 755 -16.17 -28.82 -22.26
N ALA A 756 -15.11 -28.19 -22.83
CA ALA A 756 -14.20 -28.89 -23.74
C ALA A 756 -13.48 -30.05 -23.05
N PHE A 757 -12.98 -29.82 -21.83
CA PHE A 757 -12.33 -30.87 -21.03
C PHE A 757 -13.33 -31.95 -20.63
N PHE A 758 -14.56 -31.56 -20.25
CA PHE A 758 -15.63 -32.50 -19.99
C PHE A 758 -15.91 -33.41 -21.20
N ILE A 759 -16.06 -32.84 -22.39
CA ILE A 759 -16.36 -33.64 -23.62
C ILE A 759 -15.26 -34.68 -23.88
N VAL A 760 -13.98 -34.27 -23.76
CA VAL A 760 -12.84 -35.18 -23.96
C VAL A 760 -12.83 -36.30 -22.91
N MET A 761 -12.98 -35.94 -21.65
CA MET A 761 -12.98 -36.91 -20.55
C MET A 761 -14.20 -37.81 -20.57
N PHE A 762 -15.39 -37.28 -20.91
CA PHE A 762 -16.62 -38.03 -21.00
C PHE A 762 -16.59 -39.02 -22.18
N ALA A 763 -16.02 -38.63 -23.30
CA ALA A 763 -15.78 -39.55 -24.42
C ALA A 763 -14.84 -40.70 -24.03
N MET A 764 -13.79 -40.38 -23.23
CA MET A 764 -12.89 -41.39 -22.69
C MET A 764 -13.63 -42.34 -21.71
N LEU A 765 -14.50 -41.80 -20.84
CA LEU A 765 -15.30 -42.60 -19.90
C LEU A 765 -16.21 -43.59 -20.65
N ILE A 766 -16.95 -43.12 -21.66
CA ILE A 766 -17.81 -43.96 -22.51
C ILE A 766 -16.95 -45.03 -23.25
N TYR A 767 -15.71 -44.69 -23.67
CA TYR A 767 -14.85 -45.65 -24.33
C TYR A 767 -14.43 -46.77 -23.38
N CYS A 768 -14.01 -46.42 -22.15
CA CYS A 768 -13.64 -47.37 -21.11
C CYS A 768 -14.81 -48.29 -20.74
N GLU A 769 -16.02 -47.76 -20.56
CA GLU A 769 -17.21 -48.48 -20.22
C GLU A 769 -17.61 -49.51 -21.30
N ARG A 770 -17.59 -49.11 -22.59
CA ARG A 770 -17.88 -50.01 -23.72
C ARG A 770 -16.88 -51.15 -23.89
N ARG A 771 -15.67 -50.97 -23.39
CA ARG A 771 -14.62 -52.00 -23.49
C ARG A 771 -14.66 -52.99 -22.32
N GLY A 772 -15.16 -52.58 -21.16
CA GLY A 772 -15.35 -53.41 -19.98
C GLY A 772 -16.57 -54.33 -20.11
N LYS A 773 -16.36 -55.65 -19.91
CA LYS A 773 -17.44 -56.66 -19.96
C LYS A 773 -18.21 -56.81 -18.62
N GLY A 774 -18.45 -55.73 -17.90
CA GLY A 774 -19.16 -55.77 -16.59
C GLY A 774 -18.78 -54.65 -15.62
N GLY A 775 -18.39 -53.51 -16.15
CA GLY A 775 -18.00 -52.30 -15.39
C GLY A 775 -16.61 -51.85 -15.83
N VAL A 776 -16.22 -50.61 -15.41
CA VAL A 776 -14.88 -50.05 -15.73
C VAL A 776 -13.83 -50.66 -14.82
N ASP A 777 -12.77 -51.20 -15.38
CA ASP A 777 -11.65 -51.76 -14.61
C ASP A 777 -10.92 -50.69 -13.81
N VAL A 778 -10.41 -51.03 -12.62
CA VAL A 778 -9.66 -50.09 -11.73
C VAL A 778 -8.42 -49.53 -12.45
N HIS A 779 -7.79 -50.28 -13.33
CA HIS A 779 -6.68 -49.82 -14.16
C HIS A 779 -7.14 -48.69 -15.10
N GLU A 780 -8.28 -48.86 -15.80
CA GLU A 780 -8.83 -47.85 -16.70
C GLU A 780 -9.26 -46.60 -15.93
N LEU A 781 -9.84 -46.76 -14.73
CA LEU A 781 -10.18 -45.62 -13.84
C LEU A 781 -8.91 -44.88 -13.35
N THR A 782 -7.82 -45.60 -13.12
CA THR A 782 -6.54 -44.97 -12.77
C THR A 782 -5.97 -44.15 -13.93
N VAL A 783 -6.04 -44.68 -15.15
CA VAL A 783 -5.67 -43.94 -16.36
C VAL A 783 -6.55 -42.74 -16.55
N PHE A 784 -7.87 -42.86 -16.33
CA PHE A 784 -8.84 -41.78 -16.39
C PHE A 784 -8.53 -40.65 -15.38
N PHE A 785 -8.38 -41.01 -14.12
CA PHE A 785 -8.03 -40.06 -13.05
C PHE A 785 -6.69 -39.35 -13.32
N THR A 786 -5.65 -40.11 -13.74
CA THR A 786 -4.35 -39.52 -14.06
C THR A 786 -4.44 -38.58 -15.26
N THR A 787 -5.23 -38.94 -16.28
CA THR A 787 -5.51 -38.07 -17.43
C THR A 787 -6.18 -36.75 -17.00
N PHE A 788 -7.19 -36.85 -16.13
CA PHE A 788 -7.87 -35.67 -15.57
C PHE A 788 -6.90 -34.71 -14.87
N VAL A 789 -6.05 -35.22 -13.97
CA VAL A 789 -5.03 -34.43 -13.26
C VAL A 789 -4.02 -33.83 -14.23
N MET A 790 -3.55 -34.57 -15.23
CA MET A 790 -2.56 -34.08 -16.20
C MET A 790 -3.13 -33.01 -17.15
N ILE A 791 -4.43 -33.07 -17.50
CA ILE A 791 -5.13 -31.98 -18.21
C ILE A 791 -5.06 -30.68 -17.39
N GLN A 792 -5.34 -30.78 -16.10
CA GLN A 792 -5.28 -29.60 -15.20
C GLN A 792 -3.85 -29.12 -14.98
N PHE A 793 -2.88 -30.03 -14.90
CA PHE A 793 -1.45 -29.69 -14.84
C PHE A 793 -1.04 -28.78 -16.02
N TRP A 794 -1.40 -29.12 -17.24
CA TRP A 794 -1.12 -28.31 -18.41
C TRP A 794 -1.97 -27.05 -18.49
N ASN A 795 -3.20 -27.10 -17.97
CA ASN A 795 -4.08 -25.92 -17.88
C ASN A 795 -3.52 -24.85 -16.93
N LEU A 796 -2.72 -25.22 -15.94
CA LEU A 796 -2.04 -24.26 -15.03
C LEU A 796 -1.11 -23.31 -15.82
N PHE A 797 -0.45 -23.78 -16.88
CA PHE A 797 0.35 -22.92 -17.78
C PHE A 797 -0.53 -21.94 -18.56
N ASN A 798 -1.71 -22.38 -19.00
CA ASN A 798 -2.67 -21.51 -19.69
C ASN A 798 -3.24 -20.44 -18.73
N ALA A 799 -3.56 -20.84 -17.52
CA ALA A 799 -4.02 -19.92 -16.47
C ALA A 799 -2.95 -18.87 -16.12
N LYS A 800 -1.67 -19.27 -15.98
CA LYS A 800 -0.55 -18.34 -15.80
C LYS A 800 -0.52 -17.25 -16.87
N SER A 801 -0.86 -17.61 -18.11
CA SER A 801 -0.80 -16.71 -19.27
C SER A 801 -2.07 -15.92 -19.51
N LEU A 802 -3.09 -16.05 -18.64
CA LEU A 802 -4.36 -15.32 -18.75
C LEU A 802 -4.10 -13.80 -18.75
N GLY A 803 -4.70 -13.10 -19.72
CA GLY A 803 -4.52 -11.67 -19.88
C GLY A 803 -3.19 -11.24 -20.51
N SER A 804 -2.33 -12.19 -20.95
CA SER A 804 -1.10 -11.91 -21.67
C SER A 804 -1.13 -12.56 -23.07
N ASN A 805 -0.60 -11.84 -24.06
CA ASN A 805 -0.41 -12.40 -25.40
C ASN A 805 0.94 -13.13 -25.57
N ARG A 806 1.73 -13.27 -24.49
CA ARG A 806 3.06 -13.88 -24.52
C ARG A 806 2.99 -15.40 -24.29
N THR A 807 4.06 -16.12 -24.65
CA THR A 807 4.16 -17.55 -24.41
C THR A 807 4.16 -17.90 -22.92
N ALA A 808 3.55 -19.02 -22.54
CA ALA A 808 3.52 -19.53 -21.17
C ALA A 808 4.91 -19.87 -20.63
N PHE A 809 5.87 -20.18 -21.52
CA PHE A 809 7.26 -20.49 -21.16
C PHE A 809 8.09 -19.26 -20.80
N ARG A 810 7.59 -18.04 -21.04
CA ARG A 810 8.34 -16.84 -20.72
C ARG A 810 8.62 -16.78 -19.21
N HIS A 811 9.86 -16.53 -18.87
CA HIS A 811 10.39 -16.51 -17.49
C HIS A 811 10.11 -17.76 -16.65
N PHE A 812 9.71 -18.89 -17.27
CA PHE A 812 9.38 -20.12 -16.55
C PHE A 812 10.50 -20.55 -15.59
N LEU A 813 11.76 -20.57 -16.05
CA LEU A 813 12.91 -20.93 -15.21
C LEU A 813 13.19 -19.95 -14.06
N LYS A 814 12.69 -18.73 -14.14
CA LYS A 814 12.79 -17.74 -13.04
C LYS A 814 11.69 -17.88 -11.99
N ASP A 815 10.58 -18.53 -12.35
CA ASP A 815 9.40 -18.71 -11.49
C ASP A 815 9.57 -19.96 -10.60
N LYS A 816 10.51 -19.89 -9.63
CA LYS A 816 10.83 -21.01 -8.73
C LYS A 816 9.60 -21.59 -8.02
N GLY A 817 8.65 -20.74 -7.64
CA GLY A 817 7.38 -21.15 -7.01
C GLY A 817 6.54 -22.03 -7.92
N MET A 818 6.41 -21.65 -9.19
CA MET A 818 5.69 -22.43 -10.19
C MET A 818 6.34 -23.79 -10.46
N ILE A 819 7.66 -23.81 -10.61
CA ILE A 819 8.42 -25.06 -10.83
C ILE A 819 8.25 -26.01 -9.64
N LEU A 820 8.38 -25.50 -8.42
CA LEU A 820 8.19 -26.29 -7.21
C LEU A 820 6.79 -26.91 -7.15
N VAL A 821 5.76 -26.10 -7.43
CA VAL A 821 4.36 -26.60 -7.41
C VAL A 821 4.12 -27.65 -8.48
N LEU A 822 4.60 -27.44 -9.70
CA LEU A 822 4.47 -28.44 -10.77
C LEU A 822 5.17 -29.75 -10.41
N ALA A 823 6.36 -29.67 -9.79
CA ALA A 823 7.07 -30.86 -9.30
C ALA A 823 6.29 -31.56 -8.18
N LEU A 824 5.72 -30.81 -7.23
CA LEU A 824 4.91 -31.38 -6.14
C LEU A 824 3.64 -32.05 -6.64
N VAL A 825 2.96 -31.48 -7.63
CA VAL A 825 1.77 -32.08 -8.25
C VAL A 825 2.13 -33.39 -8.96
N LEU A 826 3.22 -33.40 -9.75
CA LEU A 826 3.67 -34.60 -10.44
C LEU A 826 4.10 -35.72 -9.47
N VAL A 827 4.90 -35.38 -8.47
CA VAL A 827 5.36 -36.34 -7.45
C VAL A 827 4.18 -36.85 -6.63
N GLY A 828 3.28 -35.95 -6.22
CA GLY A 828 2.08 -36.30 -5.47
C GLY A 828 1.15 -37.24 -6.26
N GLN A 829 0.92 -36.94 -7.54
CA GLN A 829 0.11 -37.80 -8.41
C GLN A 829 0.79 -39.20 -8.62
N TRP A 830 2.09 -39.19 -8.79
CA TRP A 830 2.85 -40.46 -8.90
C TRP A 830 2.76 -41.30 -7.62
N LEU A 831 2.88 -40.66 -6.44
CA LEU A 831 2.75 -41.33 -5.15
C LEU A 831 1.35 -41.92 -4.96
N ILE A 832 0.29 -41.16 -5.29
CA ILE A 832 -1.10 -41.64 -5.18
C ILE A 832 -1.36 -42.83 -6.12
N VAL A 833 -0.94 -42.72 -7.37
CA VAL A 833 -1.14 -43.79 -8.35
C VAL A 833 -0.37 -45.05 -7.98
N THR A 834 0.85 -44.89 -7.40
CA THR A 834 1.72 -46.04 -7.09
C THR A 834 1.37 -46.72 -5.77
N PHE A 835 1.02 -45.90 -4.74
CA PHE A 835 0.85 -46.39 -3.36
C PHE A 835 -0.56 -46.21 -2.80
N GLY A 836 -1.45 -45.51 -3.52
CA GLY A 836 -2.80 -45.16 -3.05
C GLY A 836 -3.75 -46.36 -2.93
N GLY A 837 -3.58 -47.39 -3.77
CA GLY A 837 -4.33 -48.65 -3.69
C GLY A 837 -5.85 -48.42 -3.59
N GLU A 838 -6.49 -49.16 -2.69
CA GLU A 838 -7.95 -49.10 -2.47
C GLU A 838 -8.42 -47.70 -1.96
N MET A 839 -7.58 -47.03 -1.20
CA MET A 839 -7.91 -45.71 -0.62
C MET A 839 -8.21 -44.65 -1.69
N PHE A 840 -7.47 -44.66 -2.81
CA PHE A 840 -7.66 -43.79 -3.97
C PHE A 840 -8.23 -44.52 -5.18
N ARG A 841 -8.58 -45.79 -5.05
CA ARG A 841 -9.07 -46.65 -6.13
C ARG A 841 -8.12 -46.58 -7.33
N THR A 842 -6.81 -46.81 -7.06
CA THR A 842 -5.74 -46.72 -8.06
C THR A 842 -4.87 -47.96 -8.06
N VAL A 843 -4.26 -48.25 -9.23
CA VAL A 843 -3.23 -49.27 -9.41
C VAL A 843 -1.98 -48.66 -10.08
N PRO A 844 -0.78 -49.18 -9.82
CA PRO A 844 0.44 -48.65 -10.43
C PRO A 844 0.38 -48.65 -11.95
N LEU A 845 0.73 -47.54 -12.58
CA LEU A 845 0.83 -47.38 -14.03
C LEU A 845 2.29 -47.60 -14.49
N SER A 846 2.45 -48.20 -15.67
CA SER A 846 3.77 -48.35 -16.32
C SER A 846 4.33 -47.00 -16.77
N LEU A 847 5.66 -46.92 -16.90
CA LEU A 847 6.33 -45.72 -17.40
C LEU A 847 5.82 -45.30 -18.81
N THR A 848 5.48 -46.28 -19.64
CA THR A 848 4.97 -46.05 -20.99
C THR A 848 3.61 -45.35 -20.94
N GLU A 849 2.74 -45.81 -20.06
CA GLU A 849 1.42 -45.19 -19.86
C GLU A 849 1.55 -43.73 -19.35
N TRP A 850 2.42 -43.48 -18.35
CA TRP A 850 2.74 -42.14 -17.90
C TRP A 850 3.19 -41.23 -19.03
N LEU A 851 4.13 -41.70 -19.89
CA LEU A 851 4.63 -40.91 -21.02
C LEU A 851 3.51 -40.62 -22.06
N VAL A 852 2.66 -41.61 -22.33
CA VAL A 852 1.52 -41.42 -23.24
C VAL A 852 0.51 -40.40 -22.67
N ILE A 853 0.15 -40.51 -21.39
CA ILE A 853 -0.78 -39.59 -20.74
C ILE A 853 -0.21 -38.18 -20.74
N ILE A 854 1.05 -38.00 -20.29
CA ILE A 854 1.71 -36.69 -20.26
C ILE A 854 1.78 -36.10 -21.68
N GLY A 855 2.14 -36.89 -22.68
CA GLY A 855 2.24 -36.45 -24.06
C GLY A 855 0.90 -36.07 -24.66
N ALA A 856 -0.13 -36.92 -24.52
CA ALA A 856 -1.46 -36.68 -25.06
C ALA A 856 -2.14 -35.44 -24.39
N THR A 857 -2.05 -35.32 -23.07
CA THR A 857 -2.65 -34.21 -22.35
C THR A 857 -1.93 -32.88 -22.59
N SER A 858 -0.65 -32.91 -23.04
CA SER A 858 0.09 -31.66 -23.39
C SER A 858 -0.55 -30.87 -24.52
N ILE A 859 -1.45 -31.47 -25.31
CA ILE A 859 -2.24 -30.79 -26.32
C ILE A 859 -2.95 -29.55 -25.76
N VAL A 860 -3.40 -29.60 -24.50
CA VAL A 860 -4.03 -28.47 -23.79
C VAL A 860 -3.13 -27.23 -23.76
N LEU A 861 -1.85 -27.42 -23.49
CA LEU A 861 -0.85 -26.35 -23.51
C LEU A 861 -0.65 -25.81 -24.93
N TRP A 862 -0.46 -26.69 -25.90
CA TRP A 862 -0.17 -26.33 -27.29
C TRP A 862 -1.33 -25.62 -27.96
N VAL A 863 -2.59 -26.01 -27.72
CA VAL A 863 -3.78 -25.27 -28.15
C VAL A 863 -3.78 -23.85 -27.59
N GLY A 864 -3.44 -23.69 -26.32
CA GLY A 864 -3.29 -22.36 -25.70
C GLY A 864 -2.17 -21.53 -26.34
N GLU A 865 -1.03 -22.14 -26.66
CA GLU A 865 0.10 -21.45 -27.33
C GLU A 865 -0.26 -21.01 -28.76
N ILE A 866 -0.92 -21.87 -29.54
CA ILE A 866 -1.38 -21.55 -30.88
C ILE A 866 -2.36 -20.37 -30.84
N TRP A 867 -3.32 -20.38 -29.90
CA TRP A 867 -4.26 -19.27 -29.72
C TRP A 867 -3.56 -17.95 -29.36
N ARG A 868 -2.58 -17.98 -28.47
CA ARG A 868 -1.76 -16.80 -28.13
C ARG A 868 -0.92 -16.31 -29.32
N ALA A 869 -0.37 -17.23 -30.08
CA ALA A 869 0.36 -16.89 -31.32
C ALA A 869 -0.54 -16.20 -32.36
N PHE A 870 -1.75 -16.75 -32.54
CA PHE A 870 -2.74 -16.15 -33.42
C PHE A 870 -3.15 -14.74 -33.00
N LYS A 871 -3.43 -14.53 -31.71
CA LYS A 871 -3.72 -13.19 -31.16
C LYS A 871 -2.57 -12.21 -31.39
N ARG A 872 -1.30 -12.64 -31.23
CA ARG A 872 -0.13 -11.80 -31.50
C ARG A 872 -0.07 -11.34 -32.97
N LEU A 873 -0.41 -12.23 -33.89
CA LEU A 873 -0.44 -11.91 -35.33
C LEU A 873 -1.56 -10.90 -35.65
N LEU A 874 -2.73 -11.03 -35.03
CA LEU A 874 -3.85 -10.09 -35.22
C LEU A 874 -3.54 -8.69 -34.68
N VAL A 875 -2.88 -8.59 -33.52
CA VAL A 875 -2.48 -7.30 -32.93
C VAL A 875 -1.40 -6.61 -33.78
N LYS A 876 -0.39 -7.36 -34.28
CA LYS A 876 0.61 -6.82 -35.22
C LYS A 876 0.04 -6.31 -36.55
N ARG A 877 -1.14 -6.75 -36.95
CA ARG A 877 -1.79 -6.35 -38.18
C ARG A 877 -2.70 -5.11 -38.04
N LYS A 878 -3.00 -4.73 -36.78
CA LYS A 878 -3.77 -3.54 -36.42
C LYS A 878 -2.91 -2.32 -36.05
N ASN A 879 -1.68 -2.55 -35.68
CA ASN A 879 -0.64 -1.53 -35.48
C ASN A 879 0.22 -1.44 -36.76
#